data_ff6e6411f20ce5e47e2aa7116905b832
#
_entry.id   ff6e6411f20ce5e47e2aa7116905b832
#
_cell.length_a   1.000
_cell.length_b   1.000
_cell.length_c   1.000
_cell.angle_alpha   90.00
_cell.angle_beta   90.00
_cell.angle_gamma   90.00
#
_symmetry.space_group_name_H-M   'P 1'
#
loop_
_entity.id
_entity.type
_entity.pdbx_description
1 polymer ?
#
loop_
_entity_poly.entity_id
_entity_poly.type
_entity_poly.pdbx_seq_one_letter_code
_entity_poly.pdbx_strand_id
1 'polypeptide(L)'
;YQNTIKQKINYNPYVLEIGENFTKISIDPQDRIGLSKYPYKPWIKGQRKTLGVTERLVKSNVEIDHSYNDKAFFESINKLEKVRWKINPQVAAVSLALRPQLVNTEIELINSEGLVITFDTIDIKRDNINKHLNGMLLYRDEDLFEPHLGNSSAVPKLEKEIEKLTNRISKLKNLNKIKETEYKLKIIQDRYNLENRRWTDKQYCLRIQSQATRNMAILDTINGTQHHPGWLGYEFYQSMYLDYRGRIYNRDPYFSYQSNDLARAHFLFHEEKEIDQKGAEYTFIHAATSFNQTYKIAELPHQEWLELDYKTSLENDGLVDISVDKMGVLDKHNWTIEHVDMILNVAENPVGTQKYWMSAEKPWVFLSLCFEIGGIIGSALSGEPYYSSMPISIDGVNNGTQHLAAMSLDEKAGELVGLMPMKMPKDFYLVMGKKILELNKNTEIGDKMQHIPMKLVRKGISKRGSMTRAYDAGARKIGEIIYQDCYDAGITSTYNITRSDSKTLGKDLVQAYDSICHGPVEIKKYLQALVDHKINHMNMKDISWNTPSGFPVLTQKWVARKKVYKGSLQKKQISHVYLETTDIPTLAEHLSAIGANWVHSYDASHMSLVINTLNLKSFGAIHDSFSVHAADVESLINATKSEFVKMYAKDIFAVMRKEIIWDEENFSEETPEVGKLILEDIYGSDFFFC
;
A
#
# COMPACT_ATOMS: atom_id res chain seq x y z
N TYR A 1 22.37 28.87 2.24
CA TYR A 1 21.51 28.73 3.43
C TYR A 1 20.05 29.10 3.12
N GLN A 2 19.79 30.27 2.53
CA GLN A 2 18.43 30.68 2.13
C GLN A 2 17.80 29.80 1.05
N ASN A 3 18.57 29.28 0.11
CA ASN A 3 18.06 28.41 -0.96
C ASN A 3 17.71 26.99 -0.47
N THR A 4 18.45 26.46 0.52
CA THR A 4 18.18 25.13 1.09
C THR A 4 16.94 25.16 2.01
N ILE A 5 16.68 26.28 2.65
CA ILE A 5 15.45 26.51 3.43
C ILE A 5 14.25 26.65 2.49
N LYS A 6 14.38 27.37 1.36
CA LYS A 6 13.32 27.49 0.36
C LYS A 6 12.88 26.13 -0.24
N GLN A 7 13.81 25.22 -0.45
CA GLN A 7 13.47 23.87 -0.95
C GLN A 7 12.73 22.99 0.07
N LYS A 8 12.95 23.19 1.36
CA LYS A 8 12.23 22.45 2.44
C LYS A 8 10.87 23.06 2.79
N ILE A 9 10.69 24.36 2.62
CA ILE A 9 9.44 25.07 2.94
C ILE A 9 8.32 24.75 1.94
N ASN A 10 8.65 24.35 0.70
CA ASN A 10 7.67 23.97 -0.33
C ASN A 10 6.93 22.65 -0.09
N TYR A 11 7.17 21.95 1.02
CA TYR A 11 6.57 20.64 1.30
C TYR A 11 5.65 20.60 2.51
N ASN A 12 5.44 21.72 3.21
CA ASN A 12 4.54 21.74 4.35
C ASN A 12 3.60 22.97 4.28
N PRO A 13 2.33 22.80 3.89
CA PRO A 13 1.38 23.90 3.82
C PRO A 13 1.07 24.55 5.17
N TYR A 14 1.55 23.98 6.28
CA TYR A 14 1.36 24.51 7.64
C TYR A 14 2.54 25.34 8.21
N VAL A 15 3.59 25.63 7.42
CA VAL A 15 4.77 26.40 7.89
C VAL A 15 4.84 27.75 7.19
N LEU A 16 3.72 28.43 6.99
CA LEU A 16 3.68 29.80 6.46
C LEU A 16 3.41 30.87 7.51
N GLU A 17 3.69 30.59 8.79
CA GLU A 17 3.66 31.59 9.87
C GLU A 17 5.06 31.98 10.37
N ILE A 18 6.01 32.25 9.50
CA ILE A 18 7.29 32.81 9.92
C ILE A 18 7.69 33.94 8.99
N GLY A 19 7.40 35.16 9.39
CA GLY A 19 8.01 36.35 8.84
C GLY A 19 7.01 37.48 8.52
N GLU A 20 7.01 38.55 9.31
CA GLU A 20 6.15 39.74 9.20
C GLU A 20 6.31 40.56 7.90
N ASN A 21 7.01 40.05 6.88
CA ASN A 21 7.27 40.77 5.62
C ASN A 21 6.91 40.01 4.34
N PHE A 22 6.07 39.00 4.41
CA PHE A 22 5.46 38.47 3.20
C PHE A 22 4.12 39.18 2.97
N THR A 23 4.04 39.97 1.90
CA THR A 23 2.77 40.41 1.33
C THR A 23 1.82 39.23 1.31
N LYS A 24 0.70 39.33 2.02
CA LYS A 24 -0.40 38.37 1.98
C LYS A 24 -0.77 38.18 0.52
N ILE A 25 -0.26 37.13 -0.10
CA ILE A 25 -0.89 36.59 -1.29
C ILE A 25 -2.19 36.03 -0.78
N SER A 26 -3.27 36.73 -1.03
CA SER A 26 -4.62 36.23 -0.81
C SER A 26 -4.82 35.04 -1.74
N ILE A 27 -4.38 33.86 -1.31
CA ILE A 27 -4.75 32.60 -1.92
C ILE A 27 -6.22 32.43 -1.57
N ASP A 28 -7.08 32.35 -2.59
CA ASP A 28 -8.47 31.97 -2.38
C ASP A 28 -8.48 30.72 -1.48
N PRO A 29 -9.13 30.74 -0.31
CA PRO A 29 -9.14 29.59 0.58
C PRO A 29 -9.61 28.27 -0.06
N GLN A 30 -10.32 28.35 -1.17
CA GLN A 30 -10.73 27.20 -1.96
C GLN A 30 -9.58 26.61 -2.83
N ASP A 31 -8.50 27.37 -3.07
CA ASP A 31 -7.36 26.93 -3.85
C ASP A 31 -6.29 26.26 -2.96
N ARG A 32 -6.65 25.22 -2.25
CA ARG A 32 -5.64 24.34 -1.61
C ARG A 32 -4.79 23.66 -2.68
N ILE A 33 -3.50 23.45 -2.38
CA ILE A 33 -2.63 22.65 -3.26
C ILE A 33 -3.29 21.28 -3.47
N GLY A 34 -3.71 20.99 -4.69
CA GLY A 34 -4.32 19.72 -5.08
C GLY A 34 -5.83 19.76 -5.31
N LEU A 35 -6.54 20.76 -4.80
CA LEU A 35 -7.98 20.95 -5.06
C LEU A 35 -8.23 22.29 -5.75
N SER A 36 -9.12 22.34 -6.73
CA SER A 36 -9.49 23.57 -7.44
C SER A 36 -10.97 23.57 -7.82
N LYS A 37 -11.61 24.74 -7.74
CA LYS A 37 -12.95 25.01 -8.24
C LYS A 37 -13.02 24.99 -9.76
N TYR A 38 -11.90 25.20 -10.43
CA TYR A 38 -11.80 25.27 -11.88
C TYR A 38 -10.96 24.13 -12.43
N PRO A 39 -11.24 23.68 -13.69
CA PRO A 39 -10.41 22.68 -14.35
C PRO A 39 -8.96 23.14 -14.42
N TYR A 40 -8.04 22.24 -14.15
CA TYR A 40 -6.62 22.50 -14.32
C TYR A 40 -6.28 22.71 -15.78
N LYS A 41 -5.37 23.68 -16.05
CA LYS A 41 -4.82 23.86 -17.38
C LYS A 41 -4.08 22.59 -17.79
N PRO A 42 -4.21 22.13 -19.05
CA PRO A 42 -3.50 20.95 -19.51
C PRO A 42 -1.99 21.07 -19.31
N TRP A 43 -1.35 19.98 -19.04
CA TRP A 43 0.11 19.91 -18.99
C TRP A 43 0.67 20.14 -20.40
N ILE A 44 1.58 21.09 -20.52
CA ILE A 44 2.30 21.39 -21.76
C ILE A 44 3.79 21.26 -21.45
N LYS A 45 4.51 20.41 -22.18
CA LYS A 45 5.95 20.16 -21.97
C LYS A 45 6.31 19.82 -20.50
N GLY A 46 5.42 19.09 -19.81
CA GLY A 46 5.64 18.66 -18.44
C GLY A 46 5.67 19.75 -17.38
N GLN A 47 5.27 20.97 -17.73
CA GLN A 47 5.18 22.11 -16.80
C GLN A 47 3.86 22.84 -16.98
N ARG A 48 3.37 23.46 -15.92
CA ARG A 48 2.28 24.43 -15.94
C ARG A 48 2.50 25.48 -14.86
N LYS A 49 1.86 26.63 -14.99
CA LYS A 49 1.82 27.66 -13.95
C LYS A 49 0.45 27.64 -13.27
N THR A 50 0.44 27.42 -11.97
CA THR A 50 -0.76 27.46 -11.12
C THR A 50 -0.48 28.43 -9.98
N LEU A 51 -1.33 29.42 -9.78
CA LEU A 51 -1.17 30.44 -8.73
C LEU A 51 0.22 31.12 -8.72
N GLY A 52 0.79 31.36 -9.91
CA GLY A 52 2.11 31.99 -10.04
C GLY A 52 3.31 31.06 -9.79
N VAL A 53 3.07 29.82 -9.40
CA VAL A 53 4.11 28.80 -9.19
C VAL A 53 4.23 27.91 -10.42
N THR A 54 5.46 27.63 -10.84
CA THR A 54 5.72 26.62 -11.87
C THR A 54 5.67 25.24 -11.27
N GLU A 55 4.68 24.45 -11.65
CA GLU A 55 4.55 23.06 -11.28
C GLU A 55 5.26 22.17 -12.31
N ARG A 56 5.87 21.08 -11.84
CA ARG A 56 6.42 20.02 -12.70
C ARG A 56 5.52 18.80 -12.65
N LEU A 57 5.26 18.20 -13.80
CA LEU A 57 4.44 16.99 -13.92
C LEU A 57 5.12 15.80 -13.23
N VAL A 58 6.42 15.62 -13.49
CA VAL A 58 7.18 14.52 -12.91
C VAL A 58 7.93 15.00 -11.67
N LYS A 59 7.68 14.32 -10.56
CA LYS A 59 8.36 14.54 -9.29
C LYS A 59 9.60 13.67 -9.24
N SER A 60 10.69 14.14 -9.85
CA SER A 60 11.98 13.46 -9.90
C SER A 60 13.11 14.43 -9.60
N ASN A 61 14.20 13.92 -9.05
CA ASN A 61 15.46 14.68 -8.92
C ASN A 61 16.22 14.74 -10.26
N VAL A 62 15.74 14.02 -11.27
CA VAL A 62 16.33 13.95 -12.60
C VAL A 62 15.51 14.85 -13.53
N GLU A 63 16.18 15.69 -14.30
CA GLU A 63 15.54 16.43 -15.38
C GLU A 63 15.20 15.45 -16.51
N ILE A 64 13.91 15.24 -16.73
CA ILE A 64 13.41 14.45 -17.85
C ILE A 64 13.05 15.45 -18.95
N ASP A 65 13.52 15.18 -20.15
CA ASP A 65 13.08 15.97 -21.32
C ASP A 65 11.59 15.71 -21.58
N HIS A 66 10.79 16.75 -21.41
CA HIS A 66 9.33 16.68 -21.49
C HIS A 66 8.79 17.03 -22.89
N SER A 67 9.54 16.76 -23.93
CA SER A 67 9.13 17.00 -25.34
C SER A 67 8.04 16.05 -25.87
N TYR A 68 7.40 15.27 -24.97
CA TYR A 68 6.52 14.16 -25.33
C TYR A 68 5.01 14.48 -25.24
N ASN A 69 4.56 15.54 -25.89
CA ASN A 69 3.15 15.99 -25.79
C ASN A 69 2.12 15.00 -26.37
N ASP A 70 2.53 14.07 -27.23
CA ASP A 70 1.63 13.17 -27.99
C ASP A 70 1.57 11.75 -27.40
N LYS A 71 2.01 11.55 -26.16
CA LYS A 71 2.05 10.23 -25.56
C LYS A 71 0.83 9.95 -24.68
N ALA A 72 0.42 8.67 -24.63
CA ALA A 72 -0.76 8.22 -23.94
C ALA A 72 -0.82 8.61 -22.45
N PHE A 73 0.33 8.68 -21.76
CA PHE A 73 0.37 9.10 -20.37
C PHE A 73 -0.02 10.57 -20.14
N PHE A 74 0.25 11.49 -21.07
CA PHE A 74 -0.20 12.89 -20.98
C PHE A 74 -1.71 12.98 -21.13
N GLU A 75 -2.25 12.24 -22.09
CA GLU A 75 -3.70 12.20 -22.31
C GLU A 75 -4.42 11.69 -21.07
N SER A 76 -3.96 10.59 -20.49
CA SER A 76 -4.57 9.98 -19.31
C SER A 76 -4.57 10.89 -18.09
N ILE A 77 -3.46 11.57 -17.78
CA ILE A 77 -3.40 12.49 -16.64
C ILE A 77 -4.28 13.73 -16.87
N ASN A 78 -4.32 14.26 -18.09
CA ASN A 78 -5.20 15.37 -18.42
C ASN A 78 -6.69 14.98 -18.35
N LYS A 79 -7.05 13.73 -18.65
CA LYS A 79 -8.41 13.20 -18.44
C LYS A 79 -8.75 13.11 -16.96
N LEU A 80 -7.86 12.56 -16.13
CA LEU A 80 -8.07 12.45 -14.67
C LEU A 80 -8.24 13.83 -14.00
N GLU A 81 -7.46 14.84 -14.41
CA GLU A 81 -7.56 16.19 -13.86
C GLU A 81 -8.83 16.96 -14.31
N LYS A 82 -9.54 16.45 -15.32
CA LYS A 82 -10.84 17.00 -15.76
C LYS A 82 -12.04 16.36 -15.09
N VAL A 83 -11.84 15.30 -14.31
CA VAL A 83 -12.94 14.66 -13.56
C VAL A 83 -13.46 15.64 -12.52
N ARG A 84 -14.78 15.85 -12.54
CA ARG A 84 -15.48 16.65 -11.52
C ARG A 84 -15.91 15.77 -10.37
N TRP A 85 -15.58 16.20 -9.18
CA TRP A 85 -15.92 15.53 -7.94
C TRP A 85 -16.86 16.38 -7.09
N LYS A 86 -17.67 15.74 -6.27
CA LYS A 86 -18.44 16.35 -5.19
C LYS A 86 -18.28 15.53 -3.90
N ILE A 87 -18.48 16.16 -2.76
CA ILE A 87 -18.42 15.46 -1.48
C ILE A 87 -19.75 14.74 -1.24
N ASN A 88 -19.69 13.49 -0.78
CA ASN A 88 -20.86 12.73 -0.33
C ASN A 88 -21.48 13.39 0.91
N PRO A 89 -22.67 13.98 0.83
CA PRO A 89 -23.26 14.71 1.94
C PRO A 89 -23.70 13.79 3.10
N GLN A 90 -24.10 12.55 2.82
CA GLN A 90 -24.53 11.59 3.83
C GLN A 90 -23.32 11.12 4.66
N VAL A 91 -22.24 10.74 4.02
CA VAL A 91 -20.99 10.37 4.70
C VAL A 91 -20.41 11.58 5.46
N ALA A 92 -20.48 12.79 4.87
CA ALA A 92 -20.05 14.02 5.54
C ALA A 92 -20.85 14.27 6.84
N ALA A 93 -22.16 14.13 6.82
CA ALA A 93 -22.99 14.28 8.00
C ALA A 93 -22.59 13.31 9.12
N VAL A 94 -22.38 12.04 8.80
CA VAL A 94 -21.96 11.02 9.79
C VAL A 94 -20.55 11.29 10.30
N SER A 95 -19.59 11.57 9.41
CA SER A 95 -18.21 11.80 9.80
C SER A 95 -18.03 13.06 10.66
N LEU A 96 -18.81 14.10 10.39
CA LEU A 96 -18.82 15.32 11.23
C LEU A 96 -19.49 15.07 12.57
N ALA A 97 -20.57 14.27 12.65
CA ALA A 97 -21.17 13.85 13.91
C ALA A 97 -20.19 13.03 14.78
N LEU A 98 -19.40 12.17 14.14
CA LEU A 98 -18.38 11.34 14.81
C LEU A 98 -17.00 12.04 14.95
N ARG A 99 -16.91 13.32 14.59
CA ARG A 99 -15.64 14.10 14.68
C ARG A 99 -14.89 13.92 15.99
N PRO A 100 -15.55 14.03 17.19
CA PRO A 100 -14.83 13.87 18.46
C PRO A 100 -14.10 12.52 18.59
N GLN A 101 -14.67 11.45 18.06
CA GLN A 101 -14.06 10.12 18.06
C GLN A 101 -12.93 10.02 17.02
N LEU A 102 -13.13 10.58 15.84
CA LEU A 102 -12.19 10.48 14.70
C LEU A 102 -10.90 11.27 14.91
N VAL A 103 -10.94 12.36 15.66
CA VAL A 103 -9.78 13.20 15.98
C VAL A 103 -9.26 12.98 17.39
N ASN A 104 -9.79 11.98 18.10
CA ASN A 104 -9.36 11.65 19.45
C ASN A 104 -7.89 11.23 19.46
N THR A 105 -7.14 11.84 20.33
CA THR A 105 -5.71 11.58 20.55
C THR A 105 -5.42 11.01 21.93
N GLU A 106 -6.45 10.84 22.75
CA GLU A 106 -6.33 10.15 24.02
C GLU A 106 -6.08 8.67 23.80
N ILE A 107 -5.11 8.13 24.51
CA ILE A 107 -4.77 6.71 24.50
C ILE A 107 -4.74 6.15 25.92
N GLU A 108 -5.07 4.89 26.03
CA GLU A 108 -4.93 4.11 27.25
C GLU A 108 -3.75 3.16 27.13
N LEU A 109 -2.85 3.20 28.08
CA LEU A 109 -1.73 2.28 28.17
C LEU A 109 -1.68 1.66 29.56
N ILE A 110 -1.24 0.42 29.64
CA ILE A 110 -1.09 -0.28 30.92
C ILE A 110 0.32 -0.03 31.45
N ASN A 111 0.43 0.51 32.65
CA ASN A 111 1.71 0.73 33.31
C ASN A 111 2.31 -0.58 33.88
N SER A 112 3.46 -0.50 34.54
CA SER A 112 4.13 -1.66 35.15
C SER A 112 3.36 -2.29 36.30
N GLU A 113 2.48 -1.52 36.91
CA GLU A 113 1.65 -1.96 38.04
C GLU A 113 0.32 -2.55 37.57
N GLY A 114 0.10 -2.65 36.23
CA GLY A 114 -1.15 -3.14 35.65
C GLY A 114 -2.27 -2.09 35.62
N LEU A 115 -1.99 -0.83 35.96
CA LEU A 115 -2.97 0.25 35.96
C LEU A 115 -3.11 0.84 34.56
N VAL A 116 -4.36 1.12 34.16
CA VAL A 116 -4.66 1.83 32.91
C VAL A 116 -4.39 3.30 33.14
N ILE A 117 -3.56 3.88 32.29
CA ILE A 117 -3.26 5.31 32.28
C ILE A 117 -3.75 5.90 30.97
N THR A 118 -4.61 6.92 31.06
CA THR A 118 -5.09 7.69 29.91
C THR A 118 -4.27 8.96 29.78
N PHE A 119 -3.82 9.30 28.58
CA PHE A 119 -3.16 10.56 28.29
C PHE A 119 -3.39 11.04 26.86
N ASP A 120 -3.33 12.36 26.65
CA ASP A 120 -3.47 12.96 25.32
C ASP A 120 -2.12 13.03 24.61
N THR A 121 -2.05 12.45 23.41
CA THR A 121 -0.84 12.45 22.59
C THR A 121 -0.59 13.77 21.85
N ILE A 122 -1.60 14.68 21.73
CA ILE A 122 -1.44 15.99 21.08
C ILE A 122 -0.48 16.89 21.85
N ASP A 123 -0.53 16.87 23.17
CA ASP A 123 0.31 17.71 24.03
C ASP A 123 1.79 17.26 24.01
N ILE A 124 2.05 16.10 23.41
CA ILE A 124 3.39 15.55 23.31
C ILE A 124 4.04 16.02 22.01
N LYS A 125 4.93 17.00 22.09
CA LYS A 125 5.76 17.39 20.95
C LYS A 125 6.53 16.15 20.44
N ARG A 126 6.54 15.97 19.15
CA ARG A 126 7.14 14.79 18.47
C ARG A 126 8.56 14.48 18.97
N ASP A 127 9.34 15.51 19.29
CA ASP A 127 10.71 15.40 19.81
C ASP A 127 10.76 15.01 21.30
N ASN A 128 9.66 15.17 22.04
CA ASN A 128 9.56 14.90 23.47
C ASN A 128 8.74 13.65 23.79
N ILE A 129 8.12 12.98 22.81
CA ILE A 129 7.32 11.76 23.04
C ILE A 129 8.07 10.76 23.89
N ASN A 130 9.36 10.56 23.60
CA ASN A 130 10.17 9.63 24.37
C ASN A 130 10.32 10.02 25.86
N LYS A 131 10.55 11.29 26.12
CA LYS A 131 10.67 11.79 27.50
C LYS A 131 9.35 11.66 28.25
N HIS A 132 8.25 11.96 27.56
CA HIS A 132 6.92 11.88 28.14
C HIS A 132 6.50 10.44 28.46
N LEU A 133 6.65 9.55 27.49
CA LEU A 133 6.41 8.11 27.70
C LEU A 133 7.28 7.55 28.83
N ASN A 134 8.51 7.99 28.95
CA ASN A 134 9.40 7.57 30.01
C ASN A 134 8.94 8.05 31.38
N GLY A 135 8.46 9.28 31.51
CA GLY A 135 7.98 9.83 32.78
C GLY A 135 6.64 9.26 33.22
N MET A 136 5.72 8.96 32.29
CA MET A 136 4.35 8.58 32.61
C MET A 136 4.09 7.09 32.57
N LEU A 137 4.69 6.37 31.62
CA LEU A 137 4.26 5.02 31.30
C LEU A 137 5.16 3.93 31.85
N LEU A 138 6.38 4.24 32.09
CA LEU A 138 7.30 3.18 32.11
C LEU A 138 7.88 2.90 33.45
N TYR A 139 7.56 3.45 34.44
CA TYR A 139 8.19 2.98 35.67
C TYR A 139 8.80 4.05 36.55
N ARG A 140 8.45 3.98 37.78
CA ARG A 140 9.11 4.62 38.92
C ARG A 140 10.42 3.93 39.31
N ASP A 141 10.86 2.92 38.61
CA ASP A 141 12.19 2.35 38.86
C ASP A 141 13.24 3.23 38.22
N GLU A 142 13.74 4.19 38.94
CA GLU A 142 14.77 5.15 38.54
C GLU A 142 16.07 4.47 38.10
N ASP A 143 16.35 3.27 38.61
CA ASP A 143 17.56 2.51 38.33
C ASP A 143 17.59 1.81 36.96
N LEU A 144 16.44 1.72 36.28
CA LEU A 144 16.34 1.16 34.92
C LEU A 144 16.31 2.27 33.83
N PHE A 145 16.51 3.49 34.23
CA PHE A 145 16.18 4.66 33.43
C PHE A 145 17.41 5.36 32.89
N GLU A 146 17.99 4.82 31.82
CA GLU A 146 18.86 5.63 30.97
C GLU A 146 18.03 6.30 29.87
N PRO A 147 18.23 7.62 29.65
CA PRO A 147 17.45 8.44 28.71
C PRO A 147 17.80 8.23 27.25
N HIS A 148 18.12 7.03 26.82
CA HIS A 148 18.42 6.69 25.43
C HIS A 148 17.20 6.14 24.70
N LEU A 149 16.40 6.79 24.59
CA LEU A 149 15.10 7.09 24.24
C LEU A 149 14.78 6.95 22.79
N GLY A 150 14.16 5.79 22.47
CA GLY A 150 13.52 5.54 21.19
C GLY A 150 14.48 5.59 20.00
N ASN A 151 15.70 5.19 20.19
CA ASN A 151 16.57 4.86 19.09
C ASN A 151 16.21 3.42 18.66
N SER A 152 15.65 3.29 17.46
CA SER A 152 15.44 1.98 16.80
C SER A 152 16.70 1.10 16.76
N SER A 153 17.85 1.64 17.17
CA SER A 153 19.15 0.95 17.23
C SER A 153 19.39 0.19 18.54
N ALA A 154 18.63 0.46 19.61
CA ALA A 154 18.84 -0.24 20.90
C ALA A 154 18.33 -1.67 20.84
N VAL A 155 17.12 -1.87 20.36
CA VAL A 155 16.49 -3.20 20.24
C VAL A 155 17.32 -4.18 19.39
N PRO A 156 17.76 -3.84 18.16
CA PRO A 156 18.61 -4.72 17.36
C PRO A 156 19.98 -5.01 17.96
N LYS A 157 20.53 -4.09 18.78
CA LYS A 157 21.81 -4.32 19.48
C LYS A 157 21.65 -5.34 20.60
N LEU A 158 20.60 -5.19 21.40
CA LEU A 158 20.26 -6.13 22.48
C LEU A 158 19.97 -7.52 21.94
N GLU A 159 19.27 -7.64 20.82
CA GLU A 159 19.03 -8.91 20.14
C GLU A 159 20.32 -9.62 19.73
N LYS A 160 21.26 -8.90 19.10
CA LYS A 160 22.56 -9.47 18.74
C LYS A 160 23.34 -9.92 19.97
N GLU A 161 23.19 -9.22 21.08
CA GLU A 161 23.83 -9.58 22.33
C GLU A 161 23.19 -10.83 22.96
N ILE A 162 21.86 -10.93 22.92
CA ILE A 162 21.10 -12.14 23.32
C ILE A 162 21.56 -13.34 22.49
N GLU A 163 21.55 -13.20 21.16
CA GLU A 163 22.00 -14.25 20.23
C GLU A 163 23.43 -14.71 20.53
N LYS A 164 24.33 -13.74 20.75
CA LYS A 164 25.74 -14.02 21.08
C LYS A 164 25.88 -14.78 22.42
N LEU A 165 25.13 -14.40 23.43
CA LEU A 165 25.15 -15.07 24.74
C LEU A 165 24.53 -16.47 24.67
N THR A 166 23.41 -16.62 23.98
CA THR A 166 22.78 -17.93 23.75
C THR A 166 23.72 -18.88 23.02
N ASN A 167 24.35 -18.43 21.95
CA ASN A 167 25.36 -19.21 21.21
C ASN A 167 26.61 -19.51 22.04
N ARG A 168 26.92 -18.66 23.03
CA ARG A 168 28.03 -18.91 23.96
C ARG A 168 27.64 -19.98 24.98
N ILE A 169 26.43 -19.95 25.54
CA ILE A 169 25.91 -20.95 26.49
C ILE A 169 25.95 -22.33 25.85
N SER A 170 25.54 -22.52 24.63
CA SER A 170 25.54 -23.81 23.93
C SER A 170 26.93 -24.41 23.74
N LYS A 171 28.00 -23.60 23.80
CA LYS A 171 29.40 -24.05 23.65
C LYS A 171 30.14 -24.24 24.97
N LEU A 172 29.58 -23.80 26.09
CA LEU A 172 30.22 -23.89 27.40
C LEU A 172 29.99 -25.27 28.01
N LYS A 173 31.05 -25.87 28.59
CA LYS A 173 31.01 -27.16 29.33
C LYS A 173 31.10 -26.97 30.85
N ASN A 174 31.49 -25.80 31.33
CA ASN A 174 31.66 -25.50 32.74
C ASN A 174 30.37 -24.94 33.34
N LEU A 175 29.79 -25.63 34.31
CA LEU A 175 28.47 -25.32 34.92
C LEU A 175 28.44 -23.91 35.56
N ASN A 176 29.52 -23.49 36.23
CA ASN A 176 29.57 -22.15 36.83
C ASN A 176 29.60 -21.02 35.79
N LYS A 177 30.32 -21.22 34.67
CA LYS A 177 30.34 -20.28 33.57
C LYS A 177 29.02 -20.26 32.80
N ILE A 178 28.30 -21.37 32.74
CA ILE A 178 26.94 -21.43 32.17
C ILE A 178 26.01 -20.56 33.02
N LYS A 179 25.93 -20.80 34.33
CA LYS A 179 25.07 -20.02 35.26
C LYS A 179 25.39 -18.53 35.22
N GLU A 180 26.66 -18.14 35.18
CA GLU A 180 27.04 -16.73 35.06
C GLU A 180 26.57 -16.12 33.73
N THR A 181 26.66 -16.87 32.63
CA THR A 181 26.26 -16.40 31.31
C THR A 181 24.72 -16.36 31.18
N GLU A 182 24.01 -17.30 31.76
CA GLU A 182 22.56 -17.30 31.86
C GLU A 182 22.02 -16.12 32.68
N TYR A 183 22.69 -15.79 33.80
CA TYR A 183 22.33 -14.60 34.57
C TYR A 183 22.50 -13.32 33.77
N LYS A 184 23.62 -13.18 33.02
CA LYS A 184 23.83 -12.05 32.09
C LYS A 184 22.79 -12.04 30.97
N LEU A 185 22.45 -13.18 30.42
CA LEU A 185 21.43 -13.30 29.39
C LEU A 185 20.06 -12.82 29.90
N LYS A 186 19.69 -13.22 31.13
CA LYS A 186 18.43 -12.78 31.73
C LYS A 186 18.36 -11.26 31.87
N ILE A 187 19.40 -10.60 32.40
CA ILE A 187 19.45 -9.14 32.52
C ILE A 187 19.28 -8.45 31.16
N ILE A 188 19.96 -8.95 30.11
CA ILE A 188 19.86 -8.38 28.80
C ILE A 188 18.48 -8.64 28.18
N GLN A 189 17.87 -9.77 28.46
CA GLN A 189 16.53 -10.11 28.02
C GLN A 189 15.45 -9.23 28.67
N ASP A 190 15.58 -8.96 29.96
CA ASP A 190 14.70 -8.03 30.66
C ASP A 190 14.83 -6.60 30.09
N ARG A 191 16.06 -6.15 29.85
CA ARG A 191 16.33 -4.88 29.20
C ARG A 191 15.77 -4.82 27.77
N TYR A 192 15.91 -5.89 26.99
CA TYR A 192 15.33 -6.03 25.67
C TYR A 192 13.80 -5.92 25.71
N ASN A 193 13.14 -6.63 26.60
CA ASN A 193 11.69 -6.62 26.75
C ASN A 193 11.19 -5.20 27.05
N LEU A 194 11.89 -4.48 27.94
CA LEU A 194 11.58 -3.11 28.29
C LEU A 194 11.73 -2.16 27.09
N GLU A 195 12.88 -2.20 26.38
CA GLU A 195 13.14 -1.33 25.25
C GLU A 195 12.21 -1.63 24.05
N ASN A 196 11.88 -2.89 23.86
CA ASN A 196 10.93 -3.31 22.82
C ASN A 196 9.51 -2.80 23.12
N ARG A 197 9.05 -2.89 24.40
CA ARG A 197 7.77 -2.32 24.82
C ARG A 197 7.74 -0.82 24.61
N ARG A 198 8.77 -0.08 25.04
CA ARG A 198 8.91 1.37 24.83
C ARG A 198 8.81 1.76 23.36
N TRP A 199 9.50 1.00 22.51
CA TRP A 199 9.46 1.21 21.06
C TRP A 199 8.04 1.04 20.52
N THR A 200 7.36 0.01 20.96
CA THR A 200 6.00 -0.31 20.55
C THR A 200 5.00 0.76 20.96
N ASP A 201 5.02 1.15 22.23
CA ASP A 201 4.14 2.18 22.76
C ASP A 201 4.35 3.50 22.02
N LYS A 202 5.61 3.83 21.71
CA LYS A 202 5.93 5.00 20.89
C LYS A 202 5.36 4.92 19.48
N GLN A 203 5.49 3.76 18.81
CA GLN A 203 4.93 3.57 17.46
C GLN A 203 3.40 3.66 17.50
N TYR A 204 2.78 3.12 18.53
CA TYR A 204 1.35 3.23 18.75
C TYR A 204 0.90 4.69 18.90
N CYS A 205 1.55 5.46 19.78
CA CYS A 205 1.26 6.89 19.95
C CYS A 205 1.41 7.68 18.63
N LEU A 206 2.51 7.47 17.91
CA LEU A 206 2.74 8.14 16.62
C LEU A 206 1.69 7.78 15.56
N ARG A 207 1.21 6.54 15.57
CA ARG A 207 0.15 6.07 14.68
C ARG A 207 -1.17 6.78 14.99
N ILE A 208 -1.57 6.85 16.27
CA ILE A 208 -2.79 7.54 16.69
C ILE A 208 -2.73 9.04 16.35
N GLN A 209 -1.63 9.73 16.67
CA GLN A 209 -1.45 11.13 16.29
C GLN A 209 -1.54 11.33 14.77
N SER A 210 -0.87 10.48 14.00
CA SER A 210 -0.88 10.57 12.54
C SER A 210 -2.28 10.35 11.98
N GLN A 211 -3.03 9.40 12.52
CA GLN A 211 -4.41 9.12 12.12
C GLN A 211 -5.34 10.27 12.47
N ALA A 212 -5.29 10.78 13.72
CA ALA A 212 -6.09 11.91 14.16
C ALA A 212 -5.80 13.17 13.34
N THR A 213 -4.51 13.48 13.09
CA THR A 213 -4.10 14.60 12.25
C THR A 213 -4.64 14.48 10.83
N ARG A 214 -4.58 13.29 10.24
CA ARG A 214 -5.13 13.02 8.91
C ARG A 214 -6.64 13.18 8.88
N ASN A 215 -7.35 12.60 9.84
CA ASN A 215 -8.80 12.69 9.95
C ASN A 215 -9.24 14.17 10.15
N MET A 216 -8.53 14.91 10.99
CA MET A 216 -8.79 16.34 11.18
C MET A 216 -8.63 17.12 9.87
N ALA A 217 -7.54 16.87 9.12
CA ALA A 217 -7.33 17.53 7.84
C ALA A 217 -8.43 17.20 6.82
N ILE A 218 -8.93 15.96 6.79
CA ILE A 218 -10.06 15.54 5.96
C ILE A 218 -11.33 16.30 6.36
N LEU A 219 -11.69 16.27 7.63
CA LEU A 219 -12.93 16.90 8.12
C LEU A 219 -12.90 18.43 7.97
N ASP A 220 -11.74 19.06 8.16
CA ASP A 220 -11.54 20.49 7.94
C ASP A 220 -11.65 20.85 6.44
N THR A 221 -11.23 19.97 5.55
CA THR A 221 -11.41 20.14 4.12
C THR A 221 -12.90 20.08 3.73
N ILE A 222 -13.67 19.21 4.37
CA ILE A 222 -15.11 19.05 4.12
C ILE A 222 -15.93 20.22 4.64
N ASN A 223 -15.78 20.52 5.94
CA ASN A 223 -16.62 21.48 6.65
C ASN A 223 -16.07 22.92 6.67
N GLY A 224 -14.78 23.06 6.37
CA GLY A 224 -14.07 24.32 6.51
C GLY A 224 -13.53 24.55 7.93
N THR A 225 -12.83 25.67 8.06
CA THR A 225 -12.26 26.20 9.32
C THR A 225 -12.66 27.66 9.47
N GLN A 226 -12.29 28.30 10.58
CA GLN A 226 -12.52 29.75 10.79
C GLN A 226 -11.96 30.63 9.65
N HIS A 227 -10.95 30.13 8.94
CA HIS A 227 -10.24 30.90 7.90
C HIS A 227 -10.50 30.39 6.49
N HIS A 228 -11.16 29.24 6.33
CA HIS A 228 -11.36 28.59 5.04
C HIS A 228 -12.73 27.95 4.95
N PRO A 229 -13.55 28.29 3.93
CA PRO A 229 -14.80 27.57 3.66
C PRO A 229 -14.47 26.11 3.30
N GLY A 230 -15.36 25.20 3.67
CA GLY A 230 -15.23 23.80 3.28
C GLY A 230 -15.65 23.56 1.83
N TRP A 231 -15.44 22.34 1.38
CA TRP A 231 -15.82 21.91 0.04
C TRP A 231 -17.19 21.24 -0.03
N LEU A 232 -17.86 21.03 1.11
CA LEU A 232 -19.19 20.46 1.13
C LEU A 232 -20.19 21.34 0.34
N GLY A 233 -20.89 20.73 -0.61
CA GLY A 233 -21.83 21.41 -1.50
C GLY A 233 -21.20 22.04 -2.74
N TYR A 234 -19.90 21.94 -2.94
CA TYR A 234 -19.21 22.44 -4.13
C TYR A 234 -18.64 21.30 -4.96
N GLU A 235 -18.58 21.50 -6.28
CA GLU A 235 -17.76 20.69 -7.18
C GLU A 235 -16.30 21.11 -7.09
N PHE A 236 -15.39 20.14 -7.33
CA PHE A 236 -13.96 20.39 -7.33
C PHE A 236 -13.21 19.45 -8.26
N TYR A 237 -12.00 19.85 -8.61
CA TYR A 237 -11.05 19.08 -9.41
C TYR A 237 -9.83 18.73 -8.57
N GLN A 238 -9.14 17.65 -8.93
CA GLN A 238 -7.91 17.24 -8.27
C GLN A 238 -6.70 17.35 -9.18
N SER A 239 -5.59 17.86 -8.64
CA SER A 239 -4.32 17.93 -9.34
C SER A 239 -3.49 16.67 -9.13
N MET A 240 -2.87 16.20 -10.20
CA MET A 240 -2.05 15.00 -10.23
C MET A 240 -0.59 15.30 -10.51
N TYR A 241 0.28 14.35 -10.23
CA TYR A 241 1.67 14.32 -10.64
C TYR A 241 2.13 12.90 -10.90
N LEU A 242 3.22 12.74 -11.65
CA LEU A 242 3.83 11.45 -11.93
C LEU A 242 5.08 11.25 -11.06
N ASP A 243 5.32 10.03 -10.61
CA ASP A 243 6.65 9.66 -10.15
C ASP A 243 7.58 9.36 -11.35
N TYR A 244 8.84 9.06 -11.07
CA TYR A 244 9.85 8.78 -12.10
C TYR A 244 9.62 7.47 -12.87
N ARG A 245 8.65 6.65 -12.47
CA ARG A 245 8.22 5.40 -13.12
C ARG A 245 6.95 5.59 -13.95
N GLY A 246 6.30 6.75 -13.87
CA GLY A 246 5.07 7.07 -14.55
C GLY A 246 3.79 6.78 -13.74
N ARG A 247 3.89 6.36 -12.47
CA ARG A 247 2.70 6.20 -11.62
C ARG A 247 2.10 7.54 -11.26
N ILE A 248 0.77 7.63 -11.33
CA ILE A 248 0.00 8.85 -11.07
C ILE A 248 -0.36 8.93 -9.59
N TYR A 249 -0.08 10.09 -8.99
CA TYR A 249 -0.40 10.41 -7.60
C TYR A 249 -1.17 11.71 -7.50
N ASN A 250 -2.08 11.78 -6.54
CA ASN A 250 -2.75 13.02 -6.18
C ASN A 250 -1.80 13.96 -5.43
N ARG A 251 -1.93 15.27 -5.65
CA ARG A 251 -1.10 16.27 -4.94
C ARG A 251 -1.55 16.53 -3.52
N ASP A 252 -2.85 16.37 -3.24
CA ASP A 252 -3.33 16.46 -1.86
C ASP A 252 -3.02 15.16 -1.11
N PRO A 253 -2.24 15.21 -0.03
CA PRO A 253 -1.82 14.02 0.69
C PRO A 253 -2.91 13.47 1.63
N TYR A 254 -3.94 14.24 1.93
CA TYR A 254 -4.96 13.90 2.93
C TYR A 254 -6.34 13.69 2.32
N PHE A 255 -6.85 14.68 1.58
CA PHE A 255 -8.17 14.63 0.97
C PHE A 255 -8.09 14.27 -0.51
N SER A 256 -8.00 13.00 -0.78
CA SER A 256 -8.01 12.46 -2.15
C SER A 256 -8.63 11.07 -2.19
N TYR A 257 -9.15 10.67 -3.33
CA TYR A 257 -9.65 9.31 -3.53
C TYR A 257 -8.52 8.25 -3.49
N GLN A 258 -7.25 8.66 -3.53
CA GLN A 258 -6.07 7.81 -3.33
C GLN A 258 -5.66 7.71 -1.85
N SER A 259 -6.35 8.40 -0.94
CA SER A 259 -6.04 8.42 0.49
C SER A 259 -6.68 7.25 1.24
N ASN A 260 -6.91 7.41 2.56
CA ASN A 260 -7.49 6.37 3.40
C ASN A 260 -9.01 6.18 3.13
N ASP A 261 -9.59 5.16 3.76
CA ASP A 261 -10.98 4.78 3.63
C ASP A 261 -11.96 5.94 3.93
N LEU A 262 -11.71 6.70 5.02
CA LEU A 262 -12.53 7.87 5.36
C LEU A 262 -12.54 8.93 4.24
N ALA A 263 -11.37 9.29 3.72
CA ALA A 263 -11.30 10.26 2.62
C ALA A 263 -12.03 9.72 1.38
N ARG A 264 -11.74 8.47 1.02
CA ARG A 264 -12.27 7.81 -0.18
C ARG A 264 -13.80 7.78 -0.22
N ALA A 265 -14.43 7.50 0.91
CA ALA A 265 -15.88 7.46 1.04
C ALA A 265 -16.60 8.81 0.80
N HIS A 266 -15.88 9.92 0.91
CA HIS A 266 -16.43 11.25 0.63
C HIS A 266 -16.45 11.63 -0.85
N PHE A 267 -15.82 10.84 -1.72
CA PHE A 267 -15.74 11.15 -3.15
C PHE A 267 -16.93 10.57 -3.91
N LEU A 268 -17.72 11.45 -4.51
CA LEU A 268 -18.72 11.12 -5.53
C LEU A 268 -18.36 11.81 -6.83
N PHE A 269 -18.64 11.19 -7.95
CA PHE A 269 -18.60 11.89 -9.23
C PHE A 269 -19.62 13.02 -9.23
N HIS A 270 -19.33 14.14 -9.86
CA HIS A 270 -20.28 15.25 -9.96
C HIS A 270 -21.45 14.88 -10.88
N GLU A 271 -21.13 14.25 -12.00
CA GLU A 271 -22.13 13.69 -12.91
C GLU A 271 -22.86 12.51 -12.26
N GLU A 272 -24.12 12.38 -12.61
CA GLU A 272 -24.98 11.26 -12.23
C GLU A 272 -25.23 10.40 -13.47
N LYS A 273 -25.32 9.09 -13.26
CA LYS A 273 -25.61 8.15 -14.32
C LYS A 273 -26.69 7.16 -13.84
N GLU A 274 -27.65 6.89 -14.70
CA GLU A 274 -28.68 5.90 -14.42
C GLU A 274 -28.04 4.52 -14.22
N ILE A 275 -28.47 3.82 -13.18
CA ILE A 275 -28.06 2.46 -12.87
C ILE A 275 -29.01 1.47 -13.57
N ASP A 276 -28.46 0.59 -14.36
CA ASP A 276 -29.13 -0.60 -14.87
C ASP A 276 -29.01 -1.78 -13.88
N GLN A 277 -29.64 -2.91 -14.22
CA GLN A 277 -29.60 -4.11 -13.38
C GLN A 277 -28.17 -4.56 -13.08
N LYS A 278 -27.28 -4.58 -14.09
CA LYS A 278 -25.87 -4.98 -13.92
C LYS A 278 -25.09 -3.99 -13.02
N GLY A 279 -25.35 -2.71 -13.17
CA GLY A 279 -24.77 -1.69 -12.29
C GLY A 279 -25.18 -1.89 -10.83
N ALA A 280 -26.44 -2.27 -10.58
CA ALA A 280 -26.90 -2.61 -9.24
C ALA A 280 -26.18 -3.86 -8.69
N GLU A 281 -26.01 -4.91 -9.52
CA GLU A 281 -25.24 -6.11 -9.15
C GLU A 281 -23.79 -5.78 -8.77
N TYR A 282 -23.09 -4.94 -9.55
CA TYR A 282 -21.73 -4.50 -9.23
C TYR A 282 -21.67 -3.66 -7.95
N THR A 283 -22.68 -2.84 -7.67
CA THR A 283 -22.78 -2.09 -6.41
C THR A 283 -22.91 -3.04 -5.23
N PHE A 284 -23.71 -4.09 -5.35
CA PHE A 284 -23.88 -5.12 -4.32
C PHE A 284 -22.59 -5.91 -4.08
N ILE A 285 -21.89 -6.30 -5.14
CA ILE A 285 -20.58 -6.97 -5.06
C ILE A 285 -19.55 -6.06 -4.36
N HIS A 286 -19.54 -4.76 -4.67
CA HIS A 286 -18.64 -3.81 -4.03
C HIS A 286 -18.94 -3.61 -2.53
N ALA A 287 -20.20 -3.68 -2.12
CA ALA A 287 -20.58 -3.64 -0.70
C ALA A 287 -20.08 -4.89 0.04
N ALA A 288 -20.32 -6.08 -0.52
CA ALA A 288 -19.83 -7.34 0.04
C ALA A 288 -18.31 -7.36 0.20
N THR A 289 -17.56 -6.94 -0.82
CA THR A 289 -16.08 -6.89 -0.78
C THR A 289 -15.56 -5.78 0.14
N SER A 290 -16.30 -4.70 0.33
CA SER A 290 -15.92 -3.62 1.25
C SER A 290 -16.15 -4.01 2.71
N PHE A 291 -17.20 -4.77 3.02
CA PHE A 291 -17.43 -5.35 4.35
C PHE A 291 -16.42 -6.47 4.63
N ASN A 292 -16.25 -7.35 3.68
CA ASN A 292 -15.30 -8.46 3.67
C ASN A 292 -15.39 -9.36 4.90
N GLN A 293 -16.60 -9.83 5.21
CA GLN A 293 -16.85 -10.77 6.31
C GLN A 293 -16.03 -12.05 6.13
N THR A 294 -15.58 -12.60 7.24
CA THR A 294 -14.85 -13.87 7.26
C THR A 294 -15.75 -14.96 7.85
N TYR A 295 -15.86 -16.07 7.16
CA TYR A 295 -16.62 -17.26 7.58
C TYR A 295 -15.68 -18.41 7.85
N LYS A 296 -16.05 -19.24 8.81
CA LYS A 296 -15.47 -20.59 8.91
C LYS A 296 -16.07 -21.44 7.79
N ILE A 297 -15.24 -22.14 7.04
CA ILE A 297 -15.71 -22.96 5.91
C ILE A 297 -16.78 -23.97 6.34
N ALA A 298 -16.69 -24.52 7.56
CA ALA A 298 -17.69 -25.44 8.10
C ALA A 298 -19.10 -24.81 8.32
N GLU A 299 -19.20 -23.48 8.33
CA GLU A 299 -20.44 -22.72 8.57
C GLU A 299 -21.10 -22.23 7.28
N LEU A 300 -20.48 -22.48 6.10
CA LEU A 300 -21.02 -22.02 4.82
C LEU A 300 -22.11 -22.94 4.29
N PRO A 301 -23.27 -22.40 3.85
CA PRO A 301 -24.41 -23.20 3.37
C PRO A 301 -24.17 -23.95 2.07
N HIS A 302 -23.18 -23.61 1.28
CA HIS A 302 -22.91 -24.19 -0.02
C HIS A 302 -21.72 -25.14 -0.02
N GLN A 303 -22.02 -26.45 0.04
CA GLN A 303 -21.01 -27.52 0.02
C GLN A 303 -20.21 -27.63 -1.30
N GLU A 304 -20.67 -27.02 -2.40
CA GLU A 304 -19.97 -27.03 -3.70
C GLU A 304 -18.59 -26.38 -3.64
N TRP A 305 -18.37 -25.46 -2.72
CA TRP A 305 -17.10 -24.82 -2.47
C TRP A 305 -16.02 -25.78 -1.98
N LEU A 306 -16.47 -26.80 -1.24
CA LEU A 306 -15.63 -27.80 -0.61
C LEU A 306 -15.03 -28.78 -1.60
N GLU A 307 -15.55 -28.84 -2.81
CA GLU A 307 -15.14 -29.85 -3.80
C GLU A 307 -13.88 -29.47 -4.58
N LEU A 308 -13.48 -28.18 -4.62
CA LEU A 308 -12.33 -27.79 -5.42
C LEU A 308 -11.00 -27.92 -4.65
N ASP A 309 -10.39 -26.96 -4.16
CA ASP A 309 -9.06 -27.05 -3.51
C ASP A 309 -9.10 -26.92 -1.97
N TYR A 310 -10.21 -26.46 -1.44
CA TYR A 310 -10.37 -26.26 0.02
C TYR A 310 -10.72 -27.54 0.77
N LYS A 311 -11.27 -28.56 0.10
CA LYS A 311 -11.59 -29.86 0.72
C LYS A 311 -10.36 -30.53 1.31
N THR A 312 -9.25 -30.52 0.59
CA THR A 312 -7.95 -31.05 1.07
C THR A 312 -7.38 -30.26 2.24
N SER A 313 -7.75 -28.98 2.37
CA SER A 313 -7.35 -28.13 3.49
C SER A 313 -8.21 -28.31 4.73
N LEU A 314 -9.49 -28.68 4.56
CA LEU A 314 -10.43 -28.99 5.64
C LEU A 314 -10.11 -30.32 6.33
N GLU A 315 -9.68 -31.33 5.57
CA GLU A 315 -9.33 -32.64 6.12
C GLU A 315 -8.12 -32.58 7.06
N ASN A 316 -7.24 -31.58 6.89
CA ASN A 316 -6.04 -31.45 7.68
C ASN A 316 -6.14 -30.45 8.85
N ASP A 317 -6.96 -29.40 8.80
CA ASP A 317 -6.90 -28.30 9.77
C ASP A 317 -8.21 -27.85 10.41
N GLY A 318 -9.39 -28.23 9.94
CA GLY A 318 -10.70 -27.85 10.56
C GLY A 318 -10.98 -26.34 10.75
N LEU A 319 -10.08 -25.44 10.35
CA LEU A 319 -10.03 -24.01 10.73
C LEU A 319 -9.71 -23.08 9.56
N VAL A 320 -10.04 -23.44 8.33
CA VAL A 320 -9.81 -22.51 7.21
C VAL A 320 -10.95 -21.51 7.14
N ASP A 321 -10.64 -20.26 7.47
CA ASP A 321 -11.56 -19.13 7.27
C ASP A 321 -11.48 -18.63 5.83
N ILE A 322 -12.62 -18.37 5.20
CA ILE A 322 -12.72 -17.72 3.91
C ILE A 322 -13.32 -16.32 4.07
N SER A 323 -12.71 -15.34 3.43
CA SER A 323 -13.24 -13.98 3.37
C SER A 323 -14.04 -13.76 2.09
N VAL A 324 -15.04 -12.89 2.15
CA VAL A 324 -15.99 -12.62 1.05
C VAL A 324 -15.25 -12.18 -0.22
N ASP A 325 -14.12 -11.47 -0.11
CA ASP A 325 -13.30 -11.08 -1.28
C ASP A 325 -12.74 -12.26 -2.08
N LYS A 326 -12.71 -13.47 -1.46
CA LYS A 326 -12.26 -14.72 -2.09
C LYS A 326 -13.43 -15.61 -2.56
N MET A 327 -14.63 -15.08 -2.54
CA MET A 327 -15.81 -15.77 -3.02
C MET A 327 -16.07 -15.54 -4.51
N GLY A 328 -16.88 -16.38 -5.13
CA GLY A 328 -17.37 -16.19 -6.49
C GLY A 328 -18.18 -14.89 -6.63
N VAL A 329 -18.32 -14.40 -7.87
CA VAL A 329 -19.04 -13.16 -8.15
C VAL A 329 -20.49 -13.24 -7.67
N LEU A 330 -21.16 -14.38 -7.93
CA LEU A 330 -22.55 -14.61 -7.49
C LEU A 330 -22.68 -14.67 -5.97
N ASP A 331 -21.69 -15.29 -5.29
CA ASP A 331 -21.71 -15.39 -3.83
C ASP A 331 -21.55 -14.03 -3.16
N LYS A 332 -20.71 -13.17 -3.70
CA LYS A 332 -20.56 -11.78 -3.23
C LYS A 332 -21.88 -11.00 -3.37
N HIS A 333 -22.55 -11.15 -4.50
CA HIS A 333 -23.86 -10.56 -4.72
C HIS A 333 -24.88 -11.10 -3.70
N ASN A 334 -24.98 -12.42 -3.54
CA ASN A 334 -25.90 -13.06 -2.61
C ASN A 334 -25.64 -12.65 -1.16
N TRP A 335 -24.37 -12.46 -0.77
CA TRP A 335 -24.02 -11.95 0.54
C TRP A 335 -24.73 -10.61 0.85
N THR A 336 -24.75 -9.69 -0.10
CA THR A 336 -25.42 -8.39 0.07
C THR A 336 -26.93 -8.55 0.17
N ILE A 337 -27.54 -9.46 -0.60
CA ILE A 337 -28.98 -9.76 -0.50
C ILE A 337 -29.32 -10.34 0.88
N GLU A 338 -28.53 -11.27 1.39
CA GLU A 338 -28.72 -11.87 2.72
C GLU A 338 -28.59 -10.86 3.86
N HIS A 339 -27.83 -9.79 3.66
CA HIS A 339 -27.58 -8.75 4.66
C HIS A 339 -28.37 -7.44 4.39
N VAL A 340 -29.31 -7.46 3.45
CA VAL A 340 -29.99 -6.25 2.99
C VAL A 340 -30.72 -5.49 4.11
N ASP A 341 -31.39 -6.19 5.01
CA ASP A 341 -32.12 -5.55 6.13
C ASP A 341 -31.16 -4.78 7.04
N MET A 342 -29.96 -5.33 7.30
CA MET A 342 -28.96 -4.65 8.10
C MET A 342 -28.35 -3.48 7.34
N ILE A 343 -28.11 -3.60 6.05
CA ILE A 343 -27.60 -2.53 5.18
C ILE A 343 -28.58 -1.36 5.15
N LEU A 344 -29.88 -1.62 5.02
CA LEU A 344 -30.93 -0.59 5.07
C LEU A 344 -30.99 0.07 6.45
N ASN A 345 -30.91 -0.71 7.53
CA ASN A 345 -30.86 -0.16 8.88
C ASN A 345 -29.61 0.74 9.10
N VAL A 346 -28.45 0.39 8.51
CA VAL A 346 -27.26 1.26 8.52
C VAL A 346 -27.52 2.57 7.77
N ALA A 347 -28.18 2.50 6.61
CA ALA A 347 -28.49 3.70 5.83
C ALA A 347 -29.48 4.64 6.57
N GLU A 348 -30.44 4.09 7.28
CA GLU A 348 -31.46 4.86 8.04
C GLU A 348 -30.89 5.41 9.36
N ASN A 349 -30.08 4.63 10.07
CA ASN A 349 -29.55 4.97 11.39
C ASN A 349 -28.05 4.69 11.51
N PRO A 350 -27.20 5.43 10.77
CA PRO A 350 -25.76 5.13 10.70
C PRO A 350 -25.04 5.31 12.03
N VAL A 351 -25.46 6.23 12.88
CA VAL A 351 -24.85 6.45 14.21
C VAL A 351 -25.23 5.32 15.17
N GLY A 352 -26.51 4.90 15.18
CA GLY A 352 -26.97 3.81 16.05
C GLY A 352 -26.41 2.44 15.67
N THR A 353 -26.08 2.24 14.41
CA THR A 353 -25.50 1.00 13.87
C THR A 353 -23.98 1.05 13.72
N GLN A 354 -23.33 2.06 14.27
CA GLN A 354 -21.88 2.31 14.12
C GLN A 354 -21.04 1.05 14.39
N LYS A 355 -21.36 0.31 15.45
CA LYS A 355 -20.60 -0.91 15.82
C LYS A 355 -20.59 -1.96 14.70
N TYR A 356 -21.66 -2.06 13.92
CA TYR A 356 -21.76 -3.02 12.82
C TYR A 356 -20.92 -2.57 11.62
N TRP A 357 -21.21 -1.41 11.03
CA TRP A 357 -20.51 -1.01 9.81
C TRP A 357 -19.02 -0.67 10.05
N MET A 358 -18.65 -0.25 11.27
CA MET A 358 -17.23 -0.07 11.66
C MET A 358 -16.47 -1.40 11.77
N SER A 359 -17.13 -2.54 11.79
CA SER A 359 -16.48 -3.86 11.76
C SER A 359 -16.05 -4.29 10.34
N ALA A 360 -16.51 -3.59 9.31
CA ALA A 360 -16.10 -3.82 7.93
C ALA A 360 -14.58 -3.59 7.71
N GLU A 361 -14.01 -4.20 6.70
CA GLU A 361 -12.60 -3.96 6.32
C GLU A 361 -12.38 -2.53 5.81
N LYS A 362 -13.36 -1.98 5.06
CA LYS A 362 -13.38 -0.60 4.58
C LYS A 362 -14.67 0.09 5.09
N PRO A 363 -14.71 0.45 6.39
CA PRO A 363 -15.97 0.83 7.03
C PRO A 363 -16.67 2.05 6.42
N TRP A 364 -15.92 3.07 6.04
CA TRP A 364 -16.48 4.30 5.49
C TRP A 364 -16.99 4.13 4.05
N VAL A 365 -16.26 3.38 3.22
CA VAL A 365 -16.72 3.02 1.87
C VAL A 365 -17.96 2.13 1.97
N PHE A 366 -17.97 1.16 2.91
CA PHE A 366 -19.16 0.33 3.14
C PHE A 366 -20.36 1.16 3.58
N LEU A 367 -20.20 2.12 4.49
CA LEU A 367 -21.25 3.06 4.87
C LEU A 367 -21.79 3.83 3.66
N SER A 368 -20.92 4.33 2.79
CA SER A 368 -21.33 5.02 1.56
C SER A 368 -22.15 4.10 0.64
N LEU A 369 -21.74 2.83 0.53
CA LEU A 369 -22.47 1.83 -0.24
C LEU A 369 -23.81 1.43 0.39
N CYS A 370 -23.94 1.47 1.72
CA CYS A 370 -25.25 1.27 2.38
C CYS A 370 -26.24 2.36 1.98
N PHE A 371 -25.85 3.62 1.92
CA PHE A 371 -26.69 4.71 1.42
C PHE A 371 -27.08 4.50 -0.05
N GLU A 372 -26.11 4.10 -0.87
CA GLU A 372 -26.33 3.84 -2.30
C GLU A 372 -27.33 2.70 -2.52
N ILE A 373 -27.16 1.57 -1.82
CA ILE A 373 -28.05 0.41 -1.90
C ILE A 373 -29.46 0.79 -1.42
N GLY A 374 -29.56 1.59 -0.36
CA GLY A 374 -30.86 2.12 0.10
C GLY A 374 -31.59 2.92 -0.98
N GLY A 375 -30.85 3.76 -1.72
CA GLY A 375 -31.36 4.51 -2.86
C GLY A 375 -31.82 3.61 -4.02
N ILE A 376 -31.02 2.61 -4.40
CA ILE A 376 -31.33 1.64 -5.45
C ILE A 376 -32.63 0.87 -5.11
N ILE A 377 -32.74 0.35 -3.88
CA ILE A 377 -33.92 -0.41 -3.44
C ILE A 377 -35.15 0.48 -3.36
N GLY A 378 -35.00 1.71 -2.82
CA GLY A 378 -36.12 2.67 -2.76
C GLY A 378 -36.64 3.02 -4.15
N SER A 379 -35.79 3.21 -5.11
CA SER A 379 -36.12 3.45 -6.52
C SER A 379 -36.81 2.24 -7.15
N ALA A 380 -36.30 1.02 -6.94
CA ALA A 380 -36.91 -0.19 -7.43
C ALA A 380 -38.37 -0.39 -6.89
N LEU A 381 -38.62 0.00 -5.61
CA LEU A 381 -39.94 -0.06 -5.01
C LEU A 381 -40.86 1.01 -5.54
N SER A 382 -40.38 2.19 -5.90
CA SER A 382 -41.20 3.28 -6.46
C SER A 382 -41.44 3.15 -7.96
N GLY A 383 -40.64 2.34 -8.65
CA GLY A 383 -40.65 2.20 -10.11
C GLY A 383 -39.99 3.37 -10.87
N GLU A 384 -39.29 4.27 -10.16
CA GLU A 384 -38.58 5.40 -10.75
C GLU A 384 -37.12 5.02 -11.03
N PRO A 385 -36.47 5.55 -12.09
CA PRO A 385 -35.07 5.28 -12.35
C PRO A 385 -34.15 5.86 -11.27
N TYR A 386 -33.07 5.15 -10.93
CA TYR A 386 -32.06 5.61 -9.97
C TYR A 386 -30.81 6.13 -10.66
N TYR A 387 -30.42 7.34 -10.28
CA TYR A 387 -29.20 7.99 -10.80
C TYR A 387 -28.13 8.02 -9.73
N SER A 388 -26.98 7.39 -10.03
CA SER A 388 -25.87 7.25 -9.11
C SER A 388 -24.71 8.17 -9.45
N SER A 389 -24.11 8.70 -8.41
CA SER A 389 -22.79 9.39 -8.44
C SER A 389 -21.67 8.55 -7.82
N MET A 390 -21.99 7.35 -7.30
CA MET A 390 -21.06 6.53 -6.53
C MET A 390 -19.98 5.91 -7.42
N PRO A 391 -18.68 6.09 -7.08
CA PRO A 391 -17.61 5.36 -7.74
C PRO A 391 -17.63 3.88 -7.32
N ILE A 392 -17.79 2.98 -8.26
CA ILE A 392 -17.64 1.53 -8.05
C ILE A 392 -16.23 1.14 -8.47
N SER A 393 -15.51 0.51 -7.54
CA SER A 393 -14.09 0.20 -7.71
C SER A 393 -13.87 -1.28 -7.95
N ILE A 394 -12.97 -1.58 -8.89
CA ILE A 394 -12.38 -2.91 -9.08
C ILE A 394 -10.87 -2.82 -8.87
N ASP A 395 -10.24 -3.91 -8.43
CA ASP A 395 -8.85 -3.95 -8.02
C ASP A 395 -8.12 -5.17 -8.61
N GLY A 396 -6.87 -5.02 -9.00
CA GLY A 396 -6.06 -6.12 -9.53
C GLY A 396 -5.64 -7.11 -8.44
N VAL A 397 -5.61 -8.39 -8.76
CA VAL A 397 -5.23 -9.45 -7.82
C VAL A 397 -3.72 -9.68 -7.88
N ASN A 398 -2.98 -9.12 -6.91
CA ASN A 398 -1.51 -9.23 -6.86
C ASN A 398 -0.84 -8.76 -8.18
N ASN A 399 -1.16 -7.54 -8.57
CA ASN A 399 -0.83 -6.93 -9.85
C ASN A 399 0.65 -7.10 -10.27
N GLY A 400 1.60 -6.95 -9.34
CA GLY A 400 3.02 -7.17 -9.65
C GLY A 400 3.32 -8.59 -10.19
N THR A 401 2.68 -9.61 -9.62
CA THR A 401 2.82 -11.00 -10.12
C THR A 401 2.01 -11.21 -11.39
N GLN A 402 0.84 -10.55 -11.57
CA GLN A 402 0.09 -10.58 -12.84
C GLN A 402 0.96 -10.12 -14.01
N HIS A 403 1.58 -8.95 -13.88
CA HIS A 403 2.47 -8.43 -14.92
C HIS A 403 3.66 -9.35 -15.21
N LEU A 404 4.31 -9.88 -14.18
CA LEU A 404 5.46 -10.78 -14.35
C LEU A 404 5.05 -12.14 -14.96
N ALA A 405 3.90 -12.70 -14.56
CA ALA A 405 3.37 -13.95 -15.11
C ALA A 405 3.02 -13.78 -16.59
N ALA A 406 2.40 -12.66 -16.97
CA ALA A 406 2.10 -12.35 -18.37
C ALA A 406 3.39 -12.14 -19.21
N MET A 407 4.41 -11.46 -18.66
CA MET A 407 5.71 -11.30 -19.33
C MET A 407 6.41 -12.62 -19.62
N SER A 408 6.32 -13.57 -18.69
CA SER A 408 6.99 -14.86 -18.78
C SER A 408 6.09 -15.98 -19.33
N LEU A 409 4.82 -15.73 -19.58
CA LEU A 409 3.79 -16.72 -19.92
C LEU A 409 3.75 -17.89 -18.92
N ASP A 410 3.95 -17.61 -17.62
CA ASP A 410 3.97 -18.63 -16.55
C ASP A 410 2.54 -19.03 -16.17
N GLU A 411 2.12 -20.25 -16.53
CA GLU A 411 0.77 -20.78 -16.25
C GLU A 411 0.48 -20.87 -14.74
N LYS A 412 1.45 -21.37 -13.94
CA LYS A 412 1.23 -21.54 -12.50
C LYS A 412 1.06 -20.20 -11.78
N ALA A 413 1.94 -19.26 -12.08
CA ALA A 413 1.83 -17.91 -11.54
C ALA A 413 0.55 -17.23 -12.05
N GLY A 414 0.22 -17.38 -13.34
CA GLY A 414 -0.98 -16.83 -13.97
C GLY A 414 -2.27 -17.34 -13.34
N GLU A 415 -2.37 -18.65 -13.10
CA GLU A 415 -3.51 -19.25 -12.42
C GLU A 415 -3.72 -18.67 -11.02
N LEU A 416 -2.64 -18.51 -10.24
CA LEU A 416 -2.72 -18.00 -8.88
C LEU A 416 -3.10 -16.51 -8.77
N VAL A 417 -3.00 -15.77 -9.85
CA VAL A 417 -3.28 -14.33 -9.88
C VAL A 417 -4.42 -13.93 -10.81
N GLY A 418 -5.25 -14.90 -11.20
CA GLY A 418 -6.48 -14.65 -11.95
C GLY A 418 -6.30 -14.34 -13.43
N LEU A 419 -5.20 -14.78 -14.08
CA LEU A 419 -5.01 -14.64 -15.54
C LEU A 419 -5.68 -15.73 -16.36
N MET A 420 -6.28 -16.73 -15.71
CA MET A 420 -6.96 -17.85 -16.35
C MET A 420 -8.39 -17.98 -15.86
N PRO A 421 -9.32 -18.51 -16.66
CA PRO A 421 -10.68 -18.80 -16.21
C PRO A 421 -10.68 -19.81 -15.05
N MET A 422 -11.41 -19.49 -13.99
CA MET A 422 -11.58 -20.39 -12.85
C MET A 422 -12.94 -20.14 -12.19
N LYS A 423 -13.50 -21.14 -11.52
CA LYS A 423 -14.76 -21.00 -10.78
C LYS A 423 -14.62 -20.19 -9.49
N MET A 424 -13.44 -20.28 -8.87
CA MET A 424 -13.11 -19.59 -7.62
C MET A 424 -11.69 -19.04 -7.66
N PRO A 425 -11.45 -17.87 -7.06
CA PRO A 425 -10.10 -17.30 -7.00
C PRO A 425 -9.21 -18.12 -6.08
N LYS A 426 -7.99 -18.39 -6.52
CA LYS A 426 -6.95 -18.96 -5.64
C LYS A 426 -6.39 -17.87 -4.74
N ASP A 427 -6.21 -18.18 -3.46
CA ASP A 427 -5.53 -17.26 -2.56
C ASP A 427 -4.01 -17.46 -2.64
N PHE A 428 -3.36 -16.64 -3.46
CA PHE A 428 -1.92 -16.63 -3.67
C PHE A 428 -1.14 -16.65 -2.34
N TYR A 429 -1.57 -15.85 -1.38
CA TYR A 429 -0.85 -15.72 -0.10
C TYR A 429 -1.04 -16.94 0.80
N LEU A 430 -2.18 -17.60 0.71
CA LEU A 430 -2.44 -18.84 1.41
C LEU A 430 -1.57 -19.98 0.84
N VAL A 431 -1.47 -20.05 -0.50
CA VAL A 431 -0.58 -21.01 -1.17
C VAL A 431 0.87 -20.81 -0.75
N MET A 432 1.33 -19.55 -0.67
CA MET A 432 2.67 -19.24 -0.15
C MET A 432 2.84 -19.69 1.32
N GLY A 433 1.85 -19.42 2.17
CA GLY A 433 1.86 -19.83 3.57
C GLY A 433 1.94 -21.34 3.75
N LYS A 434 1.18 -22.12 2.98
CA LYS A 434 1.24 -23.59 2.95
C LYS A 434 2.62 -24.09 2.51
N LYS A 435 3.19 -23.47 1.49
CA LYS A 435 4.52 -23.84 1.00
C LYS A 435 5.62 -23.57 2.02
N ILE A 436 5.52 -22.48 2.76
CA ILE A 436 6.44 -22.18 3.88
C ILE A 436 6.30 -23.24 5.00
N LEU A 437 5.07 -23.66 5.33
CA LEU A 437 4.84 -24.75 6.28
C LEU A 437 5.47 -26.07 5.82
N GLU A 438 5.33 -26.43 4.54
CA GLU A 438 5.97 -27.62 3.97
C GLU A 438 7.50 -27.57 4.11
N LEU A 439 8.12 -26.42 3.80
CA LEU A 439 9.56 -26.23 3.90
C LEU A 439 10.07 -26.36 5.34
N ASN A 440 9.22 -26.04 6.32
CA ASN A 440 9.55 -26.10 7.74
C ASN A 440 9.06 -27.37 8.45
N LYS A 441 8.50 -28.33 7.73
CA LYS A 441 8.08 -29.61 8.31
C LYS A 441 9.26 -30.27 9.04
N ASN A 442 9.05 -30.62 10.30
CA ASN A 442 10.07 -31.20 11.20
C ASN A 442 11.17 -30.20 11.66
N THR A 443 10.90 -28.91 11.68
CA THR A 443 11.78 -27.91 12.28
C THR A 443 11.13 -27.27 13.50
N GLU A 444 11.92 -26.67 14.40
CA GLU A 444 11.40 -25.92 15.56
C GLU A 444 10.43 -24.79 15.14
N ILE A 445 10.70 -24.16 13.99
CA ILE A 445 9.82 -23.11 13.45
C ILE A 445 8.52 -23.72 12.93
N GLY A 446 8.59 -24.88 12.28
CA GLY A 446 7.41 -25.62 11.82
C GLY A 446 6.51 -26.03 12.98
N ASP A 447 7.09 -26.48 14.09
CA ASP A 447 6.35 -26.83 15.32
C ASP A 447 5.60 -25.62 15.89
N LYS A 448 6.18 -24.41 15.82
CA LYS A 448 5.48 -23.17 16.21
C LYS A 448 4.38 -22.81 15.22
N MET A 449 4.68 -22.90 13.91
CA MET A 449 3.77 -22.46 12.84
C MET A 449 2.52 -23.34 12.73
N GLN A 450 2.61 -24.64 12.97
CA GLN A 450 1.45 -25.56 12.88
C GLN A 450 0.31 -25.19 13.86
N HIS A 451 0.61 -24.43 14.91
CA HIS A 451 -0.38 -23.97 15.88
C HIS A 451 -0.96 -22.59 15.53
N ILE A 452 -0.42 -21.90 14.50
CA ILE A 452 -0.89 -20.59 14.04
C ILE A 452 -2.03 -20.81 13.05
N PRO A 453 -3.24 -20.26 13.29
CA PRO A 453 -4.34 -20.32 12.32
C PRO A 453 -3.91 -19.80 10.96
N MET A 454 -4.30 -20.48 9.88
CA MET A 454 -3.88 -20.14 8.50
C MET A 454 -4.21 -18.70 8.11
N LYS A 455 -5.30 -18.14 8.62
CA LYS A 455 -5.61 -16.71 8.46
C LYS A 455 -4.50 -15.79 9.02
N LEU A 456 -3.94 -16.13 10.16
CA LEU A 456 -2.83 -15.38 10.76
C LEU A 456 -1.50 -15.68 10.04
N VAL A 457 -1.26 -16.89 9.55
CA VAL A 457 -0.11 -17.21 8.68
C VAL A 457 -0.19 -16.37 7.42
N ARG A 458 -1.36 -16.30 6.77
CA ARG A 458 -1.61 -15.45 5.60
C ARG A 458 -1.32 -13.98 5.90
N LYS A 459 -1.88 -13.44 6.98
CA LYS A 459 -1.78 -12.02 7.35
C LYS A 459 -0.39 -11.61 7.82
N GLY A 460 0.22 -12.42 8.70
CA GLY A 460 1.46 -12.05 9.39
C GLY A 460 2.73 -12.57 8.71
N ILE A 461 2.64 -13.64 7.90
CA ILE A 461 3.83 -14.27 7.33
C ILE A 461 3.88 -14.09 5.82
N SER A 462 2.82 -14.48 5.09
CA SER A 462 2.93 -14.59 3.63
C SER A 462 2.48 -13.34 2.84
N LYS A 463 1.46 -12.58 3.26
CA LYS A 463 0.85 -11.54 2.42
C LYS A 463 1.85 -10.44 2.00
N ARG A 464 2.32 -9.62 2.93
CA ARG A 464 3.22 -8.50 2.59
C ARG A 464 4.58 -8.96 2.10
N GLY A 465 5.07 -10.08 2.65
CA GLY A 465 6.32 -10.68 2.20
C GLY A 465 6.27 -11.06 0.72
N SER A 466 5.21 -11.75 0.28
CA SER A 466 5.03 -12.15 -1.12
C SER A 466 4.82 -10.96 -2.06
N MET A 467 4.00 -9.97 -1.64
CA MET A 467 3.83 -8.73 -2.40
C MET A 467 5.17 -8.03 -2.65
N THR A 468 6.03 -7.94 -1.61
CA THR A 468 7.33 -7.28 -1.75
C THR A 468 8.36 -8.13 -2.50
N ARG A 469 8.23 -9.48 -2.48
CA ARG A 469 9.06 -10.39 -3.28
C ARG A 469 8.77 -10.25 -4.78
N ALA A 470 7.53 -10.01 -5.17
CA ALA A 470 7.19 -9.70 -6.56
C ALA A 470 8.03 -8.52 -7.10
N TYR A 471 8.36 -7.56 -6.24
CA TYR A 471 9.22 -6.41 -6.54
C TYR A 471 10.70 -6.59 -6.15
N ASP A 472 11.15 -7.84 -6.07
CA ASP A 472 12.54 -8.26 -5.83
C ASP A 472 13.11 -7.96 -4.44
N ALA A 473 12.25 -7.86 -3.40
CA ALA A 473 12.75 -7.76 -2.04
C ALA A 473 13.52 -9.04 -1.62
N GLY A 474 14.71 -8.85 -1.07
CA GLY A 474 15.53 -9.95 -0.56
C GLY A 474 15.05 -10.50 0.79
N ALA A 475 15.46 -11.71 1.12
CA ALA A 475 15.07 -12.46 2.32
C ALA A 475 15.19 -11.67 3.63
N ARG A 476 16.25 -10.84 3.78
CA ARG A 476 16.45 -9.99 4.96
C ARG A 476 15.31 -9.00 5.14
N LYS A 477 14.94 -8.27 4.07
CA LYS A 477 13.86 -7.28 4.11
C LYS A 477 12.52 -7.93 4.37
N ILE A 478 12.28 -9.07 3.75
CA ILE A 478 11.05 -9.87 3.95
C ILE A 478 10.97 -10.35 5.40
N GLY A 479 12.06 -10.84 6.00
CA GLY A 479 12.10 -11.23 7.41
C GLY A 479 11.78 -10.08 8.36
N GLU A 480 12.23 -8.85 8.06
CA GLU A 480 11.86 -7.64 8.82
C GLU A 480 10.35 -7.33 8.72
N ILE A 481 9.77 -7.49 7.52
CA ILE A 481 8.33 -7.32 7.28
C ILE A 481 7.52 -8.37 8.02
N ILE A 482 7.90 -9.65 7.92
CA ILE A 482 7.24 -10.76 8.62
C ILE A 482 7.23 -10.50 10.14
N TYR A 483 8.37 -10.10 10.70
CA TYR A 483 8.43 -9.82 12.13
C TYR A 483 7.45 -8.71 12.53
N GLN A 484 7.39 -7.62 11.76
CA GLN A 484 6.49 -6.51 12.03
C GLN A 484 5.02 -6.93 11.92
N ASP A 485 4.67 -7.69 10.88
CA ASP A 485 3.29 -8.14 10.66
C ASP A 485 2.85 -9.17 11.70
N CYS A 486 3.74 -10.09 12.09
CA CYS A 486 3.50 -11.03 13.19
C CYS A 486 3.31 -10.30 14.52
N TYR A 487 4.07 -9.24 14.75
CA TYR A 487 3.93 -8.40 15.93
C TYR A 487 2.57 -7.68 15.95
N ASP A 488 2.21 -7.00 14.86
CA ASP A 488 0.95 -6.27 14.73
C ASP A 488 -0.29 -7.19 14.80
N ALA A 489 -0.13 -8.46 14.42
CA ALA A 489 -1.16 -9.48 14.51
C ALA A 489 -1.17 -10.27 15.86
N GLY A 490 -0.29 -9.94 16.82
CA GLY A 490 -0.16 -10.63 18.10
C GLY A 490 0.47 -12.03 18.02
N ILE A 491 0.96 -12.44 16.84
CA ILE A 491 1.54 -13.77 16.62
C ILE A 491 2.85 -13.94 17.40
N THR A 492 3.67 -12.90 17.47
CA THR A 492 4.97 -12.94 18.20
C THR A 492 4.80 -13.28 19.66
N SER A 493 3.81 -12.72 20.34
CA SER A 493 3.55 -12.97 21.75
C SER A 493 2.83 -14.30 21.99
N THR A 494 1.86 -14.65 21.15
CA THR A 494 1.02 -15.84 21.35
C THR A 494 1.75 -17.12 20.97
N TYR A 495 2.52 -17.11 19.88
CA TYR A 495 3.16 -18.31 19.32
C TYR A 495 4.69 -18.27 19.42
N ASN A 496 5.23 -17.29 20.14
CA ASN A 496 6.67 -17.13 20.35
C ASN A 496 7.50 -17.09 19.04
N ILE A 497 7.00 -16.36 18.04
CA ILE A 497 7.76 -16.12 16.79
C ILE A 497 8.77 -15.00 17.04
N THR A 498 10.04 -15.35 17.03
CA THR A 498 11.15 -14.44 17.27
C THR A 498 11.61 -13.72 16.00
N ARG A 499 12.46 -12.71 16.13
CA ARG A 499 13.13 -12.10 14.96
C ARG A 499 14.04 -13.07 14.24
N SER A 500 14.66 -14.00 14.93
CA SER A 500 15.47 -15.06 14.31
C SER A 500 14.61 -15.97 13.46
N ASP A 501 13.46 -16.40 13.99
CA ASP A 501 12.47 -17.19 13.24
C ASP A 501 12.01 -16.41 11.99
N SER A 502 11.69 -15.14 12.14
CA SER A 502 11.24 -14.29 11.01
C SER A 502 12.30 -14.13 9.93
N LYS A 503 13.59 -14.11 10.27
CA LYS A 503 14.68 -14.10 9.26
C LYS A 503 14.73 -15.43 8.49
N THR A 504 14.51 -16.56 9.16
CA THR A 504 14.41 -17.87 8.50
C THR A 504 13.17 -17.93 7.62
N LEU A 505 12.00 -17.55 8.15
CA LEU A 505 10.76 -17.46 7.38
C LEU A 505 10.87 -16.53 6.16
N GLY A 506 11.68 -15.47 6.26
CA GLY A 506 11.99 -14.61 5.12
C GLY A 506 12.77 -15.30 4.00
N LYS A 507 13.68 -16.23 4.34
CA LYS A 507 14.38 -17.08 3.35
C LYS A 507 13.43 -18.11 2.75
N ASP A 508 12.59 -18.73 3.60
CA ASP A 508 11.64 -19.75 3.19
C ASP A 508 10.56 -19.17 2.28
N LEU A 509 10.11 -17.93 2.53
CA LEU A 509 9.18 -17.24 1.64
C LEU A 509 9.81 -16.96 0.27
N VAL A 510 11.07 -16.52 0.22
CA VAL A 510 11.79 -16.35 -1.06
C VAL A 510 11.86 -17.68 -1.80
N GLN A 511 12.24 -18.76 -1.13
CA GLN A 511 12.31 -20.09 -1.73
C GLN A 511 10.93 -20.59 -2.19
N ALA A 512 9.89 -20.38 -1.39
CA ALA A 512 8.51 -20.72 -1.77
C ALA A 512 8.07 -19.97 -3.03
N TYR A 513 8.25 -18.64 -3.03
CA TYR A 513 7.90 -17.80 -4.18
C TYR A 513 8.66 -18.23 -5.43
N ASP A 514 9.98 -18.39 -5.34
CA ASP A 514 10.83 -18.71 -6.48
C ASP A 514 10.54 -20.12 -7.05
N SER A 515 10.06 -21.06 -6.19
CA SER A 515 9.65 -22.39 -6.64
C SER A 515 8.29 -22.46 -7.33
N ILE A 516 7.40 -21.50 -7.03
CA ILE A 516 6.04 -21.43 -7.60
C ILE A 516 6.02 -20.49 -8.80
N CYS A 517 6.63 -19.32 -8.69
CA CYS A 517 6.65 -18.27 -9.70
C CYS A 517 7.99 -18.27 -10.47
N HIS A 518 8.28 -19.37 -11.17
CA HIS A 518 9.56 -19.54 -11.86
C HIS A 518 9.78 -18.49 -12.96
N GLY A 519 8.81 -18.30 -13.83
CA GLY A 519 8.87 -17.33 -14.91
C GLY A 519 9.09 -15.88 -14.42
N PRO A 520 8.34 -15.38 -13.43
CA PRO A 520 8.59 -14.10 -12.76
C PRO A 520 10.03 -13.92 -12.24
N VAL A 521 10.64 -14.97 -11.74
CA VAL A 521 12.04 -14.93 -11.27
C VAL A 521 13.02 -14.79 -12.44
N GLU A 522 12.82 -15.54 -13.52
CA GLU A 522 13.67 -15.48 -14.72
C GLU A 522 13.59 -14.10 -15.41
N ILE A 523 12.40 -13.49 -15.49
CA ILE A 523 12.25 -12.09 -15.96
C ILE A 523 13.16 -11.14 -15.15
N LYS A 524 13.16 -11.25 -13.82
CA LYS A 524 13.96 -10.38 -12.97
C LYS A 524 15.45 -10.61 -13.16
N LYS A 525 15.90 -11.85 -13.27
CA LYS A 525 17.30 -12.18 -13.55
C LYS A 525 17.74 -11.60 -14.89
N TYR A 526 16.91 -11.74 -15.91
CA TYR A 526 17.18 -11.21 -17.24
C TYR A 526 17.31 -9.69 -17.24
N LEU A 527 16.40 -8.98 -16.56
CA LEU A 527 16.49 -7.53 -16.38
C LEU A 527 17.78 -7.13 -15.65
N GLN A 528 18.21 -7.90 -14.65
CA GLN A 528 19.46 -7.66 -13.94
C GLN A 528 20.68 -7.86 -14.85
N ALA A 529 20.68 -8.87 -15.72
CA ALA A 529 21.73 -9.10 -16.70
C ALA A 529 21.84 -7.94 -17.72
N LEU A 530 20.72 -7.42 -18.21
CA LEU A 530 20.68 -6.24 -19.07
C LEU A 530 21.27 -5.00 -18.40
N VAL A 531 20.93 -4.78 -17.11
CA VAL A 531 21.47 -3.66 -16.33
C VAL A 531 22.97 -3.82 -16.08
N ASP A 532 23.42 -5.02 -15.74
CA ASP A 532 24.85 -5.31 -15.56
C ASP A 532 25.64 -5.01 -16.84
N HIS A 533 25.14 -5.51 -17.98
CA HIS A 533 25.74 -5.25 -19.30
C HIS A 533 25.81 -3.76 -19.59
N LYS A 534 24.71 -3.01 -19.40
CA LYS A 534 24.66 -1.55 -19.67
C LYS A 534 25.67 -0.76 -18.83
N ILE A 535 25.83 -1.08 -17.55
CA ILE A 535 26.72 -0.36 -16.64
C ILE A 535 28.17 -0.79 -16.83
N ASN A 536 28.45 -2.10 -16.86
CA ASN A 536 29.82 -2.62 -16.83
C ASN A 536 30.46 -2.76 -18.22
N HIS A 537 29.69 -3.09 -19.26
CA HIS A 537 30.22 -3.29 -20.61
C HIS A 537 30.04 -2.08 -21.52
N MET A 538 28.89 -1.41 -21.44
CA MET A 538 28.64 -0.19 -22.21
C MET A 538 29.12 1.08 -21.49
N ASN A 539 29.59 1.00 -20.23
CA ASN A 539 30.05 2.12 -19.40
C ASN A 539 29.00 3.23 -19.25
N MET A 540 27.72 2.88 -19.28
CA MET A 540 26.65 3.83 -19.06
C MET A 540 26.42 4.09 -17.57
N LYS A 541 25.98 5.29 -17.22
CA LYS A 541 25.85 5.72 -15.83
C LYS A 541 24.40 5.63 -15.31
N ASP A 542 23.46 5.44 -16.20
CA ASP A 542 22.03 5.41 -15.91
C ASP A 542 21.31 4.28 -16.67
N ILE A 543 20.10 3.96 -16.20
CA ILE A 543 19.23 2.99 -16.84
C ILE A 543 17.95 3.72 -17.25
N SER A 544 17.60 3.65 -18.52
CA SER A 544 16.43 4.27 -19.11
C SER A 544 15.71 3.35 -20.06
N TRP A 545 14.41 3.53 -20.17
CA TRP A 545 13.53 2.86 -21.14
C TRP A 545 12.26 3.65 -21.38
N ASN A 546 11.58 3.42 -22.51
CA ASN A 546 10.25 3.91 -22.76
C ASN A 546 9.21 2.84 -22.45
N THR A 547 8.16 3.25 -21.77
CA THR A 547 7.06 2.35 -21.39
C THR A 547 6.05 2.20 -22.53
N PRO A 548 5.12 1.22 -22.49
CA PRO A 548 4.06 1.08 -23.48
C PRO A 548 3.18 2.32 -23.66
N SER A 549 2.97 3.12 -22.60
CA SER A 549 2.26 4.41 -22.69
C SER A 549 3.11 5.56 -23.22
N GLY A 550 4.39 5.29 -23.53
CA GLY A 550 5.35 6.28 -24.03
C GLY A 550 6.00 7.14 -22.93
N PHE A 551 5.87 6.76 -21.65
CA PHE A 551 6.54 7.45 -20.54
C PHE A 551 8.04 7.09 -20.51
N PRO A 552 8.96 8.10 -20.52
CA PRO A 552 10.40 7.86 -20.42
C PRO A 552 10.79 7.65 -18.96
N VAL A 553 11.15 6.43 -18.60
CA VAL A 553 11.72 6.12 -17.28
C VAL A 553 13.21 6.35 -17.30
N LEU A 554 13.71 7.05 -16.29
CA LEU A 554 15.14 7.25 -16.08
C LEU A 554 15.47 6.98 -14.61
N THR A 555 16.37 6.04 -14.38
CA THR A 555 16.86 5.71 -13.04
C THR A 555 18.34 6.00 -12.92
N GLN A 556 18.68 6.77 -11.89
CA GLN A 556 20.06 7.13 -11.56
C GLN A 556 20.31 6.77 -10.09
N LYS A 557 21.29 5.91 -9.87
CA LYS A 557 21.71 5.47 -8.54
C LYS A 557 23.20 5.73 -8.40
N TRP A 558 23.55 6.68 -7.55
CA TRP A 558 24.91 7.17 -7.39
C TRP A 558 25.49 6.78 -6.04
N VAL A 559 26.78 6.49 -6.00
CA VAL A 559 27.49 6.35 -4.74
C VAL A 559 27.39 7.65 -3.96
N ALA A 560 26.86 7.57 -2.74
CA ALA A 560 26.74 8.71 -1.83
C ALA A 560 27.90 8.70 -0.83
N ARG A 561 28.62 9.82 -0.74
CA ARG A 561 29.67 10.02 0.26
C ARG A 561 29.12 10.81 1.44
N LYS A 562 29.32 10.27 2.63
CA LYS A 562 28.94 10.95 3.86
C LYS A 562 29.94 12.04 4.18
N LYS A 563 29.52 13.31 4.18
CA LYS A 563 30.31 14.43 4.65
C LYS A 563 29.75 14.96 5.98
N VAL A 564 30.65 15.26 6.90
CA VAL A 564 30.30 15.79 8.23
C VAL A 564 30.86 17.19 8.33
N TYR A 565 29.98 18.19 8.40
CA TYR A 565 30.37 19.52 8.77
C TYR A 565 30.27 19.68 10.29
N LYS A 566 31.37 20.10 10.91
CA LYS A 566 31.40 20.47 12.32
C LYS A 566 31.42 22.00 12.39
N GLY A 567 30.41 22.56 13.02
CA GLY A 567 30.32 24.00 13.25
C GLY A 567 30.07 24.29 14.72
N SER A 568 30.32 25.52 15.15
CA SER A 568 29.97 26.00 16.47
C SER A 568 28.91 27.09 16.35
N LEU A 569 27.76 26.89 16.99
CA LEU A 569 26.70 27.90 17.10
C LEU A 569 26.47 28.16 18.58
N GLN A 570 26.63 29.41 19.03
CA GLN A 570 26.43 29.81 20.43
C GLN A 570 27.19 28.90 21.44
N LYS A 571 28.46 28.63 21.19
CA LYS A 571 29.32 27.74 22.01
C LYS A 571 28.92 26.28 22.08
N LYS A 572 27.88 25.84 21.32
CA LYS A 572 27.57 24.40 21.13
C LYS A 572 28.17 23.90 19.85
N GLN A 573 28.89 22.77 19.90
CA GLN A 573 29.36 22.07 18.71
C GLN A 573 28.16 21.41 18.05
N ILE A 574 27.91 21.77 16.78
CA ILE A 574 26.86 21.19 15.96
C ILE A 574 27.58 20.40 14.85
N SER A 575 27.25 19.14 14.71
CA SER A 575 27.66 18.33 13.57
C SER A 575 26.48 18.13 12.63
N HIS A 576 26.60 18.57 11.40
CA HIS A 576 25.62 18.30 10.35
C HIS A 576 26.20 17.26 9.38
N VAL A 577 25.46 16.17 9.22
CA VAL A 577 25.81 15.10 8.29
C VAL A 577 24.97 15.24 7.05
N TYR A 578 25.60 15.37 5.89
CA TYR A 578 24.88 15.30 4.61
C TYR A 578 25.51 14.26 3.68
N LEU A 579 24.71 13.77 2.77
CA LEU A 579 25.15 12.85 1.73
C LEU A 579 25.42 13.66 0.45
N GLU A 580 26.66 13.61 0.00
CA GLU A 580 27.03 14.16 -1.29
C GLU A 580 26.99 13.02 -2.33
N THR A 581 26.18 13.18 -3.36
CA THR A 581 26.14 12.23 -4.46
C THR A 581 27.37 12.41 -5.36
N THR A 582 27.95 11.31 -5.77
CA THR A 582 29.03 11.28 -6.78
C THR A 582 28.42 11.03 -8.16
N ASP A 583 29.26 11.02 -9.19
CA ASP A 583 28.89 10.63 -10.56
C ASP A 583 29.23 9.14 -10.86
N ILE A 584 29.53 8.36 -9.83
CA ILE A 584 29.85 6.94 -9.93
C ILE A 584 28.55 6.15 -9.73
N PRO A 585 28.10 5.33 -10.69
CA PRO A 585 26.90 4.53 -10.53
C PRO A 585 27.09 3.42 -9.49
N THR A 586 26.03 3.13 -8.73
CA THR A 586 25.99 2.03 -7.78
C THR A 586 25.28 0.83 -8.44
N LEU A 587 26.06 -0.10 -9.01
CA LEU A 587 25.50 -1.29 -9.68
C LEU A 587 24.50 -2.05 -8.78
N ALA A 588 24.88 -2.34 -7.53
CA ALA A 588 24.03 -3.09 -6.60
C ALA A 588 22.64 -2.43 -6.37
N GLU A 589 22.56 -1.09 -6.32
CA GLU A 589 21.28 -0.39 -6.17
C GLU A 589 20.47 -0.41 -7.46
N HIS A 590 21.11 -0.36 -8.63
CA HIS A 590 20.42 -0.52 -9.92
C HIS A 590 19.87 -1.94 -10.07
N LEU A 591 20.66 -2.98 -9.77
CA LEU A 591 20.22 -4.37 -9.82
C LEU A 591 19.05 -4.65 -8.89
N SER A 592 19.06 -4.09 -7.67
CA SER A 592 17.97 -4.28 -6.70
C SER A 592 16.70 -3.51 -7.05
N ALA A 593 16.79 -2.47 -7.87
CA ALA A 593 15.66 -1.60 -8.18
C ALA A 593 14.99 -1.92 -9.53
N ILE A 594 15.70 -2.57 -10.45
CA ILE A 594 15.22 -2.71 -11.84
C ILE A 594 13.91 -3.49 -11.93
N GLY A 595 13.79 -4.63 -11.23
CA GLY A 595 12.58 -5.44 -11.24
C GLY A 595 11.35 -4.65 -10.80
N ALA A 596 11.44 -3.95 -9.67
CA ALA A 596 10.37 -3.09 -9.17
C ALA A 596 10.04 -1.94 -10.13
N ASN A 597 11.06 -1.24 -10.63
CA ASN A 597 10.84 -0.07 -11.50
C ASN A 597 10.22 -0.48 -12.84
N TRP A 598 10.65 -1.60 -13.41
CA TRP A 598 10.09 -2.14 -14.64
C TRP A 598 8.60 -2.48 -14.48
N VAL A 599 8.26 -3.31 -13.48
CA VAL A 599 6.86 -3.72 -13.23
C VAL A 599 5.98 -2.52 -12.94
N HIS A 600 6.42 -1.58 -12.07
CA HIS A 600 5.64 -0.38 -11.76
C HIS A 600 5.43 0.54 -12.97
N SER A 601 6.37 0.58 -13.90
CA SER A 601 6.23 1.38 -15.12
C SER A 601 5.25 0.75 -16.13
N TYR A 602 5.18 -0.58 -16.16
CA TYR A 602 4.19 -1.31 -16.95
C TYR A 602 2.79 -1.22 -16.36
N ASP A 603 2.65 -1.34 -15.05
CA ASP A 603 1.42 -1.07 -14.30
C ASP A 603 0.89 0.35 -14.57
N ALA A 604 1.75 1.36 -14.46
CA ALA A 604 1.40 2.73 -14.79
C ALA A 604 0.96 2.91 -16.26
N SER A 605 1.59 2.16 -17.17
CA SER A 605 1.20 2.17 -18.59
C SER A 605 -0.15 1.52 -18.82
N HIS A 606 -0.42 0.38 -18.18
CA HIS A 606 -1.71 -0.28 -18.22
C HIS A 606 -2.83 0.67 -17.80
N MET A 607 -2.66 1.33 -16.64
CA MET A 607 -3.60 2.34 -16.16
C MET A 607 -3.83 3.45 -17.20
N SER A 608 -2.77 4.02 -17.77
CA SER A 608 -2.88 5.10 -18.75
C SER A 608 -3.60 4.67 -20.02
N LEU A 609 -3.35 3.46 -20.51
CA LEU A 609 -3.99 2.91 -21.70
C LEU A 609 -5.48 2.64 -21.44
N VAL A 610 -5.84 2.06 -20.29
CA VAL A 610 -7.25 1.82 -19.90
C VAL A 610 -8.04 3.13 -19.84
N ILE A 611 -7.50 4.18 -19.19
CA ILE A 611 -8.15 5.51 -19.12
C ILE A 611 -8.41 6.06 -20.52
N ASN A 612 -7.45 5.91 -21.42
CA ASN A 612 -7.58 6.45 -22.79
C ASN A 612 -8.58 5.66 -23.62
N THR A 613 -8.60 4.34 -23.50
CA THR A 613 -9.53 3.44 -24.21
C THR A 613 -10.96 3.68 -23.78
N LEU A 614 -11.23 3.82 -22.48
CA LEU A 614 -12.59 4.06 -21.96
C LEU A 614 -13.15 5.42 -22.35
N ASN A 615 -12.31 6.45 -22.39
CA ASN A 615 -12.70 7.83 -22.71
C ASN A 615 -13.93 8.35 -21.94
N LEU A 616 -14.07 7.94 -20.67
CA LEU A 616 -15.15 8.37 -19.78
C LEU A 616 -14.88 9.74 -19.18
N LYS A 617 -15.95 10.48 -18.83
CA LYS A 617 -15.85 11.77 -18.11
C LYS A 617 -15.63 11.57 -16.61
N SER A 618 -16.16 10.49 -16.07
CA SER A 618 -16.10 10.13 -14.65
C SER A 618 -15.23 8.89 -14.49
N PHE A 619 -14.03 9.06 -13.93
CA PHE A 619 -13.04 8.01 -13.77
C PHE A 619 -12.15 8.29 -12.56
N GLY A 620 -11.86 7.27 -11.76
CA GLY A 620 -10.84 7.30 -10.71
C GLY A 620 -9.81 6.20 -10.93
N ALA A 621 -8.56 6.44 -10.58
CA ALA A 621 -7.51 5.44 -10.69
C ALA A 621 -6.51 5.54 -9.54
N ILE A 622 -6.17 4.40 -8.94
CA ILE A 622 -5.17 4.26 -7.89
C ILE A 622 -4.28 3.08 -8.28
N HIS A 623 -3.26 3.35 -9.10
CA HIS A 623 -2.35 2.33 -9.63
C HIS A 623 -3.09 1.18 -10.36
N ASP A 624 -3.33 0.08 -9.67
CA ASP A 624 -4.03 -1.13 -10.13
C ASP A 624 -5.51 -1.21 -9.70
N SER A 625 -6.06 -0.13 -9.17
CA SER A 625 -7.46 -0.02 -8.79
C SER A 625 -8.16 1.08 -9.61
N PHE A 626 -9.30 0.77 -10.19
CA PHE A 626 -10.04 1.66 -11.07
C PHE A 626 -11.46 1.87 -10.53
N SER A 627 -11.99 3.08 -10.73
CA SER A 627 -13.34 3.44 -10.29
C SER A 627 -14.10 4.14 -11.41
N VAL A 628 -15.32 3.71 -11.68
CA VAL A 628 -16.25 4.29 -12.67
C VAL A 628 -17.67 4.31 -12.10
N HIS A 629 -18.63 4.89 -12.81
CA HIS A 629 -20.04 4.67 -12.49
C HIS A 629 -20.43 3.18 -12.58
N ALA A 630 -21.37 2.75 -11.78
CA ALA A 630 -21.83 1.37 -11.73
C ALA A 630 -22.18 0.79 -13.12
N ALA A 631 -22.88 1.57 -13.95
CA ALA A 631 -23.23 1.21 -15.32
C ALA A 631 -22.03 1.13 -16.30
N ASP A 632 -20.84 1.55 -15.91
CA ASP A 632 -19.62 1.51 -16.74
C ASP A 632 -18.65 0.38 -16.34
N VAL A 633 -18.96 -0.37 -15.27
CA VAL A 633 -18.05 -1.38 -14.71
C VAL A 633 -17.73 -2.49 -15.72
N GLU A 634 -18.70 -2.96 -16.46
CA GLU A 634 -18.50 -3.98 -17.49
C GLU A 634 -17.55 -3.48 -18.60
N SER A 635 -17.74 -2.24 -19.04
CA SER A 635 -16.84 -1.59 -20.01
C SER A 635 -15.42 -1.44 -19.45
N LEU A 636 -15.29 -1.14 -18.17
CA LEU A 636 -14.02 -1.04 -17.46
C LEU A 636 -13.31 -2.42 -17.43
N ILE A 637 -14.01 -3.49 -17.03
CA ILE A 637 -13.47 -4.85 -17.00
C ILE A 637 -12.96 -5.25 -18.41
N ASN A 638 -13.74 -4.99 -19.44
CA ASN A 638 -13.36 -5.30 -20.81
C ASN A 638 -12.14 -4.50 -21.28
N ALA A 639 -12.06 -3.22 -20.94
CA ALA A 639 -10.92 -2.38 -21.28
C ALA A 639 -9.66 -2.81 -20.53
N THR A 640 -9.75 -3.13 -19.23
CA THR A 640 -8.59 -3.61 -18.45
C THR A 640 -8.02 -4.89 -19.04
N LYS A 641 -8.87 -5.87 -19.37
CA LYS A 641 -8.46 -7.13 -20.01
C LYS A 641 -7.82 -6.89 -21.38
N SER A 642 -8.49 -6.10 -22.23
CA SER A 642 -8.03 -5.82 -23.59
C SER A 642 -6.67 -5.12 -23.63
N GLU A 643 -6.50 -4.06 -22.83
CA GLU A 643 -5.23 -3.33 -22.82
C GLU A 643 -4.10 -4.16 -22.19
N PHE A 644 -4.39 -4.99 -21.20
CA PHE A 644 -3.40 -5.91 -20.62
C PHE A 644 -2.92 -6.95 -21.66
N VAL A 645 -3.83 -7.61 -22.36
CA VAL A 645 -3.47 -8.57 -23.42
C VAL A 645 -2.65 -7.90 -24.53
N LYS A 646 -3.07 -6.72 -25.00
CA LYS A 646 -2.32 -5.96 -26.04
C LYS A 646 -0.90 -5.59 -25.60
N MET A 647 -0.70 -5.28 -24.33
CA MET A 647 0.63 -4.93 -23.82
C MET A 647 1.61 -6.10 -23.92
N TYR A 648 1.14 -7.35 -23.74
CA TYR A 648 1.96 -8.55 -23.69
C TYR A 648 1.89 -9.42 -24.94
N ALA A 649 1.15 -9.01 -25.97
CA ALA A 649 1.11 -9.70 -27.27
C ALA A 649 2.44 -9.63 -28.06
N LYS A 650 3.42 -8.84 -27.57
CA LYS A 650 4.73 -8.66 -28.19
C LYS A 650 5.78 -9.52 -27.48
N ASP A 651 6.87 -9.84 -28.20
CA ASP A 651 8.05 -10.44 -27.57
C ASP A 651 8.65 -9.45 -26.54
N ILE A 652 8.36 -9.71 -25.26
CA ILE A 652 8.76 -8.83 -24.16
C ILE A 652 10.27 -8.79 -23.97
N PHE A 653 11.00 -9.88 -24.27
CA PHE A 653 12.44 -9.92 -24.14
C PHE A 653 13.12 -9.09 -25.22
N ALA A 654 12.61 -9.13 -26.45
CA ALA A 654 13.07 -8.22 -27.50
C ALA A 654 12.81 -6.75 -27.13
N VAL A 655 11.63 -6.45 -26.53
CA VAL A 655 11.36 -5.11 -26.03
C VAL A 655 12.34 -4.72 -24.91
N MET A 656 12.62 -5.59 -23.94
CA MET A 656 13.58 -5.31 -22.87
C MET A 656 14.98 -5.01 -23.40
N ARG A 657 15.48 -5.83 -24.34
CA ARG A 657 16.79 -5.58 -24.99
C ARG A 657 16.82 -4.22 -25.67
N LYS A 658 15.87 -4.01 -26.59
CA LYS A 658 15.79 -2.77 -27.37
C LYS A 658 15.72 -1.51 -26.50
N GLU A 659 14.93 -1.54 -25.42
CA GLU A 659 14.71 -0.36 -24.58
C GLU A 659 15.85 -0.12 -23.58
N ILE A 660 16.47 -1.18 -23.04
CA ILE A 660 17.52 -1.03 -22.02
C ILE A 660 18.90 -0.94 -22.65
N ILE A 661 19.23 -1.85 -23.58
CA ILE A 661 20.55 -1.94 -24.25
C ILE A 661 20.34 -1.83 -25.75
N TRP A 662 20.48 -0.73 -26.37
CA TRP A 662 20.31 -0.56 -27.82
C TRP A 662 21.36 -1.30 -28.67
N ASP A 663 22.48 -1.76 -28.09
CA ASP A 663 23.54 -2.54 -28.72
C ASP A 663 23.34 -4.02 -28.39
N GLU A 664 22.57 -4.72 -29.23
CA GLU A 664 22.23 -6.14 -29.01
C GLU A 664 23.35 -7.09 -29.43
N GLU A 665 24.31 -6.67 -30.27
CA GLU A 665 25.32 -7.55 -30.88
C GLU A 665 26.32 -8.09 -29.85
N ASN A 666 26.56 -7.36 -28.78
CA ASN A 666 27.52 -7.72 -27.73
C ASN A 666 26.88 -8.32 -26.47
N PHE A 667 25.57 -8.53 -26.43
CA PHE A 667 24.87 -9.14 -25.31
C PHE A 667 24.78 -10.66 -25.49
N SER A 668 25.47 -11.41 -24.63
CA SER A 668 25.64 -12.86 -24.77
C SER A 668 24.68 -13.72 -23.94
N GLU A 669 23.84 -13.12 -23.09
CA GLU A 669 22.90 -13.88 -22.27
C GLU A 669 21.75 -14.43 -23.12
N GLU A 670 21.43 -15.71 -22.91
CA GLU A 670 20.31 -16.35 -23.58
C GLU A 670 18.97 -15.79 -23.07
N THR A 671 18.02 -15.67 -23.98
CA THR A 671 16.64 -15.29 -23.62
C THR A 671 16.01 -16.42 -22.79
N PRO A 672 15.42 -16.13 -21.63
CA PRO A 672 14.73 -17.15 -20.85
C PRO A 672 13.61 -17.84 -21.63
N GLU A 673 13.40 -19.12 -21.36
CA GLU A 673 12.26 -19.83 -21.91
C GLU A 673 10.95 -19.24 -21.40
N VAL A 674 10.00 -19.05 -22.32
CA VAL A 674 8.64 -18.64 -21.97
C VAL A 674 7.79 -19.84 -21.60
N GLY A 675 6.83 -19.65 -20.70
CA GLY A 675 5.84 -20.65 -20.34
C GLY A 675 4.77 -20.83 -21.43
N LYS A 676 3.64 -21.39 -21.06
CA LYS A 676 2.53 -21.76 -21.98
C LYS A 676 1.22 -21.04 -21.64
N LEU A 677 1.24 -20.02 -20.80
CA LEU A 677 0.06 -19.22 -20.49
C LEU A 677 -0.49 -18.60 -21.79
N ILE A 678 -1.77 -18.82 -22.04
CA ILE A 678 -2.50 -18.20 -23.15
C ILE A 678 -3.08 -16.89 -22.66
N LEU A 679 -2.59 -15.76 -23.18
CA LEU A 679 -3.01 -14.43 -22.71
C LEU A 679 -4.50 -14.17 -22.98
N GLU A 680 -5.07 -14.74 -24.02
CA GLU A 680 -6.49 -14.62 -24.38
C GLU A 680 -7.41 -15.26 -23.34
N ASP A 681 -6.92 -16.19 -22.52
CA ASP A 681 -7.69 -16.79 -21.42
C ASP A 681 -8.11 -15.74 -20.38
N ILE A 682 -7.40 -14.60 -20.31
CA ILE A 682 -7.75 -13.46 -19.46
C ILE A 682 -9.17 -12.96 -19.76
N TYR A 683 -9.64 -13.01 -21.01
CA TYR A 683 -10.99 -12.57 -21.35
C TYR A 683 -12.08 -13.40 -20.65
N GLY A 684 -11.82 -14.68 -20.42
CA GLY A 684 -12.72 -15.58 -19.69
C GLY A 684 -12.58 -15.57 -18.17
N SER A 685 -11.61 -14.82 -17.61
CA SER A 685 -11.38 -14.79 -16.16
C SER A 685 -12.27 -13.76 -15.46
N ASP A 686 -13.02 -14.20 -14.43
CA ASP A 686 -13.81 -13.31 -13.56
C ASP A 686 -12.99 -12.69 -12.43
N PHE A 687 -11.73 -13.12 -12.26
CA PHE A 687 -10.88 -12.75 -11.13
C PHE A 687 -9.59 -12.02 -11.54
N PHE A 688 -9.51 -11.56 -12.77
CA PHE A 688 -8.38 -10.73 -13.21
C PHE A 688 -8.39 -9.36 -12.50
N PHE A 689 -9.55 -8.69 -12.51
CA PHE A 689 -9.87 -7.51 -11.71
C PHE A 689 -11.23 -7.75 -11.07
N CYS A 690 -11.35 -7.59 -9.77
CA CYS A 690 -12.58 -7.91 -9.04
C CYS A 690 -12.80 -7.01 -7.80
#